data_cc631dd7c47b5139f53c52c54c3165fa
#
_entry.id   cc631dd7c47b5139f53c52c54c3165fa
#
_cell.length_a   1.000
_cell.length_b   1.000
_cell.length_c   1.000
_cell.angle_alpha   90.00
_cell.angle_beta   90.00
_cell.angle_gamma   90.00
#
_symmetry.space_group_name_H-M   'P 1'
#
loop_
_entity.id
_entity.type
_entity.pdbx_description
1 polymer ?
#
loop_
_entity_poly.entity_id
_entity_poly.type
_entity_poly.pdbx_seq_one_letter_code
_entity_poly.pdbx_strand_id
1 'polypeptide(L)'
;MKDDLENNLLYRYCGAASPFWRLPLDSNALQLAASEEAVTSHVVPLTPDQAAQIRAMCVITSSVTLSLSLFGEPVPVHLVGRKVSRKEWAGTASAWHDTTSVARDLVQGLSFAEQVVSEANSVIVILDRHGNIQRFNRLSEEYTGLKEQEVIGQNVFKLFMTPAEASASRRNITGFFRNGSSYEVERWIKTRKGQRLFLFRNKFVHSGSGRNEIFLICSGTDITEERRAQERLRVLANTDATTGLPNRNAILEMISDAIAKRGDTQVGVVYLDLDNFKKVNDAYGHMFGDQLLQAVSLAILSCLEKDQVLARLGGDEFLVMATDTSQAALEAMSSRIISRLKHPFRIGLIEVYTGCSLGIALAPQHGEDRESVIRNADTAMYTAKENGRGKFCVFCPEMNQRVFEYLWLDTNLRKALEKNQLVIHYQPKMLANGDVHSLEALVRWQSPERGLISPLDFISYAEESGLIVPLGRWVMLDVVRQVAKWRDAGIELRVAVNVSARQLADQTLISDLRQALTDMLFTQSPIDVEITESCLIENAELALSVINEFSALGAQVHLDDFGTGYSSLSQLARFPLDAIKLDQSFVRDVHKQPVSQSLVHAIVAVAKALDLRVIAEGVESEEEDAFLMQNGVDQRQGFLFARPMTATELEHWYQRYQAGKQTP
;
A
#
# COMPACT_ATOMS: atom_id res chain seq x y z
N MET A 1 -0.09 -73.32 -44.22
CA MET A 1 0.72 -72.82 -43.04
C MET A 1 1.89 -73.68 -42.70
N LYS A 2 1.82 -75.05 -42.60
CA LYS A 2 3.01 -75.90 -42.38
C LYS A 2 3.89 -75.99 -43.62
N ASP A 3 3.30 -76.17 -44.79
CA ASP A 3 4.01 -76.26 -46.07
C ASP A 3 4.67 -74.93 -46.49
N ASP A 4 4.09 -73.77 -46.10
CA ASP A 4 4.66 -72.44 -46.37
C ASP A 4 5.91 -72.18 -45.50
N LEU A 5 5.95 -72.74 -44.28
CA LEU A 5 7.09 -72.63 -43.39
C LEU A 5 8.26 -73.50 -43.81
N GLU A 6 8.01 -74.72 -44.34
CA GLU A 6 9.07 -75.62 -44.81
C GLU A 6 9.73 -75.12 -46.10
N ASN A 7 9.07 -74.28 -46.89
CA ASN A 7 9.63 -73.63 -48.07
C ASN A 7 10.37 -72.30 -47.76
N ASN A 8 10.30 -71.83 -46.50
CA ASN A 8 10.94 -70.61 -46.10
C ASN A 8 12.41 -70.89 -45.79
N LEU A 9 13.31 -70.48 -46.65
CA LEU A 9 14.76 -70.66 -46.50
C LEU A 9 15.33 -70.05 -45.21
N LEU A 10 14.75 -68.97 -44.75
CA LEU A 10 15.14 -68.33 -43.53
C LEU A 10 14.78 -69.20 -42.31
N TYR A 11 13.58 -69.81 -42.31
CA TYR A 11 13.15 -70.76 -41.29
C TYR A 11 14.02 -72.01 -41.27
N ARG A 12 14.32 -72.57 -42.42
CA ARG A 12 15.24 -73.71 -42.56
C ARG A 12 16.66 -73.37 -42.11
N TYR A 13 17.09 -72.13 -42.30
CA TYR A 13 18.43 -71.70 -41.93
C TYR A 13 18.59 -71.47 -40.42
N CYS A 14 17.60 -70.84 -39.77
CA CYS A 14 17.69 -70.39 -38.37
C CYS A 14 16.72 -71.11 -37.41
N GLY A 15 15.82 -71.97 -37.92
CA GLY A 15 14.81 -72.62 -37.10
C GLY A 15 13.66 -71.75 -36.62
N ALA A 16 13.53 -70.51 -37.17
CA ALA A 16 12.49 -69.58 -36.86
C ALA A 16 12.04 -68.80 -38.09
N ALA A 17 10.72 -68.48 -38.22
CA ALA A 17 10.16 -67.69 -39.32
C ALA A 17 10.56 -66.20 -39.24
N SER A 18 10.83 -65.71 -38.06
CA SER A 18 11.29 -64.36 -37.78
C SER A 18 12.47 -64.40 -36.82
N PRO A 19 13.68 -64.83 -37.31
CA PRO A 19 14.85 -64.90 -36.48
C PRO A 19 15.30 -63.51 -35.98
N PHE A 20 15.93 -63.51 -34.83
CA PHE A 20 16.60 -62.34 -34.26
C PHE A 20 17.97 -62.14 -34.95
N TRP A 21 18.31 -60.90 -35.27
CA TRP A 21 19.63 -60.59 -35.87
C TRP A 21 20.41 -59.59 -35.03
N ARG A 22 21.77 -59.69 -35.08
CA ARG A 22 22.71 -58.74 -34.49
C ARG A 22 23.82 -58.42 -35.48
N LEU A 23 24.26 -57.16 -35.49
CA LEU A 23 25.44 -56.74 -36.22
C LEU A 23 26.34 -55.92 -35.29
N PRO A 24 27.46 -56.44 -34.81
CA PRO A 24 28.46 -55.70 -34.08
C PRO A 24 29.15 -54.63 -34.96
N LEU A 25 29.59 -53.53 -34.34
CA LEU A 25 30.23 -52.39 -35.04
C LEU A 25 31.46 -52.82 -35.84
N ASP A 26 32.27 -53.73 -35.28
CA ASP A 26 33.56 -54.14 -35.82
C ASP A 26 33.46 -55.41 -36.69
N SER A 27 32.27 -55.83 -37.08
CA SER A 27 32.03 -57.03 -37.86
C SER A 27 31.20 -56.72 -39.11
N ASN A 28 31.57 -57.30 -40.24
CA ASN A 28 30.75 -57.37 -41.46
C ASN A 28 30.02 -58.72 -41.56
N ALA A 29 29.67 -59.32 -40.44
CA ALA A 29 28.97 -60.58 -40.37
C ALA A 29 27.68 -60.42 -39.52
N LEU A 30 26.52 -60.68 -40.16
CA LEU A 30 25.23 -60.67 -39.48
C LEU A 30 25.05 -61.98 -38.70
N GLN A 31 24.74 -61.87 -37.46
CA GLN A 31 24.41 -63.01 -36.60
C GLN A 31 22.90 -63.19 -36.60
N LEU A 32 22.40 -64.36 -37.05
CA LEU A 32 20.99 -64.74 -37.06
C LEU A 32 20.77 -65.87 -36.03
N ALA A 33 19.77 -65.68 -35.16
CA ALA A 33 19.45 -66.66 -34.11
C ALA A 33 17.93 -66.88 -34.08
N ALA A 34 17.49 -68.05 -33.62
CA ALA A 34 16.06 -68.36 -33.55
C ALA A 34 15.30 -67.43 -32.59
N SER A 35 15.98 -66.91 -31.56
CA SER A 35 15.48 -65.88 -30.65
C SER A 35 16.66 -65.06 -30.12
N GLU A 36 16.35 -63.98 -29.39
CA GLU A 36 17.36 -63.13 -28.76
C GLU A 36 18.18 -63.86 -27.69
N GLU A 37 17.63 -64.88 -27.06
CA GLU A 37 18.25 -65.72 -26.03
C GLU A 37 18.89 -67.01 -26.56
N ALA A 38 18.83 -67.25 -27.86
CA ALA A 38 19.35 -68.49 -28.42
C ALA A 38 20.89 -68.55 -28.25
N VAL A 39 21.34 -69.67 -27.75
CA VAL A 39 22.77 -69.95 -27.50
C VAL A 39 23.52 -70.13 -28.79
N THR A 40 22.83 -70.56 -29.85
CA THR A 40 23.43 -70.79 -31.18
C THR A 40 22.99 -69.70 -32.15
N SER A 41 23.94 -69.13 -32.87
CA SER A 41 23.69 -68.19 -33.97
C SER A 41 24.35 -68.61 -35.24
N HIS A 42 23.67 -68.39 -36.34
CA HIS A 42 24.24 -68.59 -37.67
C HIS A 42 24.85 -67.26 -38.16
N VAL A 43 26.03 -67.34 -38.69
CA VAL A 43 26.80 -66.17 -39.15
C VAL A 43 26.69 -66.06 -40.66
N VAL A 44 26.15 -64.92 -41.12
CA VAL A 44 25.98 -64.60 -42.55
C VAL A 44 26.96 -63.47 -42.91
N PRO A 45 27.94 -63.72 -43.79
CA PRO A 45 28.83 -62.65 -44.23
C PRO A 45 28.07 -61.61 -45.04
N LEU A 46 28.38 -60.35 -44.79
CA LEU A 46 27.80 -59.21 -45.48
C LEU A 46 28.87 -58.56 -46.39
N THR A 47 28.46 -58.02 -47.52
CA THR A 47 29.32 -57.06 -48.21
C THR A 47 29.47 -55.76 -47.42
N PRO A 48 30.55 -55.00 -47.65
CA PRO A 48 30.75 -53.73 -46.98
C PRO A 48 29.53 -52.76 -47.14
N ASP A 49 28.91 -52.76 -48.33
CA ASP A 49 27.72 -51.93 -48.60
C ASP A 49 26.50 -52.40 -47.82
N GLN A 50 26.25 -53.71 -47.67
CA GLN A 50 25.16 -54.26 -46.88
C GLN A 50 25.36 -53.96 -45.39
N ALA A 51 26.59 -54.08 -44.89
CA ALA A 51 26.88 -53.70 -43.51
C ALA A 51 26.71 -52.20 -43.28
N ALA A 52 27.08 -51.35 -44.25
CA ALA A 52 26.87 -49.91 -44.19
C ALA A 52 25.39 -49.56 -44.16
N GLN A 53 24.57 -50.22 -44.98
CA GLN A 53 23.10 -50.02 -44.99
C GLN A 53 22.45 -50.33 -43.63
N ILE A 54 22.89 -51.45 -42.97
CA ILE A 54 22.38 -51.75 -41.62
C ILE A 54 22.89 -50.73 -40.60
N ARG A 55 24.14 -50.29 -40.68
CA ARG A 55 24.71 -49.28 -39.78
C ARG A 55 24.12 -47.89 -39.96
N ALA A 56 23.55 -47.63 -41.14
CA ALA A 56 22.78 -46.42 -41.39
C ALA A 56 21.42 -46.38 -40.70
N MET A 57 20.96 -47.57 -40.19
CA MET A 57 19.76 -47.62 -39.35
C MET A 57 20.02 -46.81 -38.05
N CYS A 58 19.15 -45.83 -37.83
CA CYS A 58 19.23 -44.92 -36.70
C CYS A 58 18.80 -45.60 -35.39
N VAL A 59 18.77 -44.84 -34.30
CA VAL A 59 18.20 -45.22 -33.03
C VAL A 59 16.70 -45.49 -33.12
N ILE A 60 16.05 -44.93 -34.10
CA ILE A 60 14.65 -45.21 -34.46
C ILE A 60 14.58 -46.55 -35.21
N THR A 61 13.62 -47.39 -34.88
CA THR A 61 13.39 -48.67 -35.56
C THR A 61 13.17 -48.40 -37.06
N SER A 62 13.99 -48.94 -37.86
CA SER A 62 13.98 -48.77 -39.29
C SER A 62 14.14 -50.15 -39.97
N SER A 63 13.94 -50.20 -41.24
CA SER A 63 14.06 -51.46 -41.96
C SER A 63 14.92 -51.31 -43.21
N VAL A 64 15.57 -52.40 -43.55
CA VAL A 64 16.35 -52.54 -44.78
C VAL A 64 16.11 -53.93 -45.40
N THR A 65 15.94 -53.97 -46.70
CA THR A 65 15.85 -55.28 -47.42
C THR A 65 17.18 -55.55 -48.10
N LEU A 66 17.75 -56.68 -47.76
CA LEU A 66 19.06 -57.12 -48.30
C LEU A 66 18.91 -58.50 -48.90
N SER A 67 19.69 -58.77 -49.90
CA SER A 67 19.85 -60.13 -50.43
C SER A 67 20.98 -60.83 -49.65
N LEU A 68 20.61 -61.73 -48.75
CA LEU A 68 21.57 -62.52 -47.96
C LEU A 68 21.83 -63.84 -48.63
N SER A 69 23.09 -64.31 -48.60
CA SER A 69 23.42 -65.64 -49.12
C SER A 69 23.17 -66.70 -48.03
N LEU A 70 22.04 -67.45 -48.18
CA LEU A 70 21.66 -68.54 -47.30
C LEU A 70 21.75 -69.87 -48.06
N PHE A 71 22.44 -70.84 -47.57
CA PHE A 71 22.76 -72.12 -48.23
C PHE A 71 23.38 -71.97 -49.65
N GLY A 72 24.06 -70.85 -49.90
CA GLY A 72 24.69 -70.54 -51.19
C GLY A 72 23.75 -69.87 -52.19
N GLU A 73 22.49 -69.67 -51.87
CA GLU A 73 21.51 -68.96 -52.71
C GLU A 73 21.22 -67.57 -52.21
N PRO A 74 21.00 -66.60 -53.09
CA PRO A 74 20.66 -65.23 -52.70
C PRO A 74 19.17 -65.19 -52.29
N VAL A 75 18.92 -64.94 -51.01
CA VAL A 75 17.58 -64.85 -50.40
C VAL A 75 17.28 -63.40 -50.00
N PRO A 76 16.23 -62.79 -50.52
CA PRO A 76 15.83 -61.45 -50.07
C PRO A 76 15.29 -61.54 -48.64
N VAL A 77 15.92 -60.84 -47.71
CA VAL A 77 15.57 -60.79 -46.31
C VAL A 77 15.30 -59.35 -45.92
N HIS A 78 14.18 -59.14 -45.25
CA HIS A 78 13.78 -57.88 -44.68
C HIS A 78 14.25 -57.84 -43.20
N LEU A 79 15.13 -56.90 -42.91
CA LEU A 79 15.65 -56.67 -41.57
C LEU A 79 14.91 -55.44 -40.98
N VAL A 80 14.29 -55.64 -39.82
CA VAL A 80 13.67 -54.58 -39.02
C VAL A 80 14.43 -54.47 -37.71
N GLY A 81 14.95 -53.31 -37.39
CA GLY A 81 15.73 -53.15 -36.19
C GLY A 81 16.26 -51.75 -35.97
N ARG A 82 17.12 -51.61 -35.00
CA ARG A 82 17.70 -50.33 -34.61
C ARG A 82 19.08 -50.51 -33.99
N LYS A 83 19.76 -49.38 -33.77
CA LYS A 83 20.97 -49.35 -32.97
C LYS A 83 20.59 -49.55 -31.46
N VAL A 84 21.02 -50.63 -30.86
CA VAL A 84 20.70 -51.03 -29.49
C VAL A 84 21.79 -50.63 -28.49
N SER A 85 23.00 -50.37 -28.95
CA SER A 85 24.09 -49.84 -28.15
C SER A 85 25.09 -49.04 -29.01
N ARG A 86 26.11 -48.43 -28.37
CA ARG A 86 27.19 -47.75 -29.12
C ARG A 86 27.92 -48.63 -30.12
N LYS A 87 27.87 -49.95 -29.94
CA LYS A 87 28.66 -50.94 -30.71
C LYS A 87 27.83 -52.00 -31.43
N GLU A 88 26.50 -51.88 -31.40
CA GLU A 88 25.66 -52.98 -31.94
C GLU A 88 24.32 -52.51 -32.49
N TRP A 89 23.87 -53.13 -33.54
CA TRP A 89 22.53 -53.05 -34.11
C TRP A 89 21.85 -54.42 -33.99
N ALA A 90 20.58 -54.41 -33.70
CA ALA A 90 19.81 -55.64 -33.56
C ALA A 90 18.34 -55.46 -33.93
N GLY A 91 17.67 -56.55 -34.25
CA GLY A 91 16.27 -56.58 -34.61
C GLY A 91 15.76 -57.95 -35.02
N THR A 92 14.70 -57.98 -35.80
CA THR A 92 14.12 -59.20 -36.35
C THR A 92 14.31 -59.25 -37.87
N ALA A 93 14.49 -60.45 -38.43
CA ALA A 93 14.58 -60.70 -39.83
C ALA A 93 13.38 -61.48 -40.30
N SER A 94 12.90 -61.24 -41.53
CA SER A 94 11.84 -62.02 -42.18
C SER A 94 12.19 -62.25 -43.64
N ALA A 95 11.76 -63.41 -44.19
CA ALA A 95 11.89 -63.63 -45.63
C ALA A 95 10.95 -62.69 -46.37
N TRP A 96 11.46 -62.18 -47.49
CA TRP A 96 10.68 -61.29 -48.37
C TRP A 96 9.70 -62.14 -49.19
N HIS A 97 8.54 -62.46 -48.65
CA HIS A 97 7.41 -62.97 -49.37
C HIS A 97 6.22 -62.07 -49.15
N ASP A 98 5.34 -61.97 -50.10
CA ASP A 98 4.22 -61.06 -50.30
C ASP A 98 3.20 -60.89 -49.14
N THR A 99 3.66 -60.90 -47.90
CA THR A 99 2.91 -60.48 -46.70
C THR A 99 3.07 -58.97 -46.48
N THR A 100 3.00 -58.22 -47.58
CA THR A 100 3.35 -56.79 -47.64
C THR A 100 2.39 -55.84 -46.93
N SER A 101 1.21 -56.25 -46.52
CA SER A 101 0.30 -55.34 -45.81
C SER A 101 0.53 -55.33 -44.31
N VAL A 102 0.56 -56.47 -43.65
CA VAL A 102 0.66 -56.55 -42.17
C VAL A 102 2.05 -56.10 -41.66
N ALA A 103 3.12 -56.47 -42.36
CA ALA A 103 4.46 -56.05 -41.98
C ALA A 103 4.68 -54.54 -42.26
N ARG A 104 4.10 -54.01 -43.35
CA ARG A 104 4.15 -52.58 -43.68
C ARG A 104 3.34 -51.78 -42.66
N ASP A 105 2.14 -52.23 -42.25
CA ASP A 105 1.31 -51.59 -41.26
C ASP A 105 1.94 -51.63 -39.85
N LEU A 106 2.65 -52.71 -39.52
CA LEU A 106 3.42 -52.83 -38.25
C LEU A 106 4.62 -51.90 -38.23
N VAL A 107 5.37 -51.83 -39.34
CA VAL A 107 6.53 -50.93 -39.47
C VAL A 107 6.07 -49.48 -39.51
N GLN A 108 4.98 -49.15 -40.21
CA GLN A 108 4.42 -47.81 -40.20
C GLN A 108 3.91 -47.45 -38.80
N GLY A 109 3.20 -48.36 -38.12
CA GLY A 109 2.75 -48.15 -36.74
C GLY A 109 3.86 -47.90 -35.73
N LEU A 110 4.95 -48.68 -35.85
CA LEU A 110 6.16 -48.50 -35.02
C LEU A 110 6.87 -47.18 -35.32
N SER A 111 7.07 -46.90 -36.64
CA SER A 111 7.66 -45.62 -37.10
C SER A 111 6.85 -44.41 -36.65
N PHE A 112 5.52 -44.48 -36.78
CA PHE A 112 4.62 -43.46 -36.28
C PHE A 112 4.73 -43.25 -34.77
N ALA A 113 4.70 -44.33 -34.01
CA ALA A 113 4.86 -44.27 -32.52
C ALA A 113 6.22 -43.65 -32.11
N GLU A 114 7.27 -44.01 -32.81
CA GLU A 114 8.61 -43.43 -32.59
C GLU A 114 8.67 -41.95 -32.99
N GLN A 115 8.03 -41.58 -34.09
CA GLN A 115 7.92 -40.20 -34.51
C GLN A 115 7.13 -39.35 -33.53
N VAL A 116 6.03 -39.87 -33.00
CA VAL A 116 5.24 -39.19 -31.94
C VAL A 116 6.08 -38.94 -30.70
N VAL A 117 6.87 -39.90 -30.26
CA VAL A 117 7.77 -39.72 -29.11
C VAL A 117 8.90 -38.73 -29.43
N SER A 118 9.46 -38.80 -30.67
CA SER A 118 10.54 -37.91 -31.07
C SER A 118 10.10 -36.45 -31.17
N GLU A 119 8.92 -36.20 -31.73
CA GLU A 119 8.38 -34.85 -31.96
C GLU A 119 7.49 -34.36 -30.80
N ALA A 120 7.41 -35.09 -29.69
CA ALA A 120 6.64 -34.66 -28.51
C ALA A 120 7.18 -33.36 -27.93
N ASN A 121 6.27 -32.44 -27.58
CA ASN A 121 6.59 -31.17 -26.93
C ASN A 121 7.03 -31.30 -25.46
N SER A 122 7.50 -32.46 -25.06
CA SER A 122 8.02 -32.77 -23.71
C SER A 122 9.35 -33.48 -23.84
N VAL A 123 10.25 -33.23 -22.93
CA VAL A 123 11.46 -34.03 -22.74
C VAL A 123 11.01 -35.45 -22.37
N ILE A 124 11.37 -36.45 -23.16
CA ILE A 124 11.04 -37.86 -22.87
C ILE A 124 12.32 -38.68 -22.74
N VAL A 125 12.45 -39.29 -21.58
CA VAL A 125 13.53 -40.21 -21.28
C VAL A 125 12.93 -41.51 -20.78
N ILE A 126 13.29 -42.65 -21.40
CA ILE A 126 12.89 -43.98 -20.96
C ILE A 126 14.07 -44.66 -20.30
N LEU A 127 13.88 -45.13 -19.10
CA LEU A 127 14.93 -45.79 -18.28
C LEU A 127 14.58 -47.24 -18.01
N ASP A 128 15.62 -48.08 -17.96
CA ASP A 128 15.49 -49.42 -17.42
C ASP A 128 15.45 -49.41 -15.87
N ARG A 129 15.25 -50.59 -15.27
CA ARG A 129 15.20 -50.76 -13.80
C ARG A 129 16.50 -50.32 -13.06
N HIS A 130 17.59 -50.17 -13.78
CA HIS A 130 18.90 -49.74 -13.24
C HIS A 130 19.13 -48.23 -13.43
N GLY A 131 18.21 -47.54 -14.12
CA GLY A 131 18.30 -46.12 -14.47
C GLY A 131 19.19 -45.85 -15.69
N ASN A 132 19.42 -46.86 -16.54
CA ASN A 132 20.12 -46.65 -17.80
C ASN A 132 19.15 -46.19 -18.88
N ILE A 133 19.56 -45.23 -19.67
CA ILE A 133 18.76 -44.60 -20.71
C ILE A 133 18.53 -45.56 -21.87
N GLN A 134 17.27 -45.82 -22.19
CA GLN A 134 16.85 -46.66 -23.33
C GLN A 134 16.33 -45.79 -24.49
N ARG A 135 15.76 -44.66 -24.20
CA ARG A 135 15.28 -43.68 -25.19
C ARG A 135 15.53 -42.26 -24.69
N PHE A 136 15.81 -41.36 -25.65
CA PHE A 136 16.09 -39.96 -25.38
C PHE A 136 15.62 -39.14 -26.57
N ASN A 137 14.42 -38.52 -26.48
CA ASN A 137 13.79 -37.88 -27.61
C ASN A 137 14.52 -36.61 -28.09
N ARG A 138 14.15 -36.13 -29.25
CA ARG A 138 14.74 -34.94 -29.90
C ARG A 138 14.75 -33.70 -29.01
N LEU A 139 13.66 -33.44 -28.29
CA LEU A 139 13.60 -32.31 -27.37
C LEU A 139 14.59 -32.46 -26.20
N SER A 140 14.80 -33.67 -25.70
CA SER A 140 15.83 -33.95 -24.71
C SER A 140 17.24 -33.65 -25.24
N GLU A 141 17.52 -33.96 -26.50
CA GLU A 141 18.79 -33.61 -27.17
C GLU A 141 18.95 -32.08 -27.28
N GLU A 142 17.89 -31.35 -27.66
CA GLU A 142 17.93 -29.90 -27.81
C GLU A 142 18.22 -29.17 -26.48
N TYR A 143 17.61 -29.60 -25.39
CA TYR A 143 17.85 -29.02 -24.08
C TYR A 143 19.22 -29.34 -23.51
N THR A 144 19.68 -30.61 -23.63
CA THR A 144 20.92 -31.04 -23.00
C THR A 144 22.13 -30.86 -23.90
N GLY A 145 21.91 -30.93 -25.21
CA GLY A 145 22.96 -30.93 -26.23
C GLY A 145 23.66 -32.28 -26.43
N LEU A 146 23.20 -33.31 -25.76
CA LEU A 146 23.69 -34.68 -25.92
C LEU A 146 22.81 -35.40 -26.93
N LYS A 147 23.42 -36.19 -27.81
CA LYS A 147 22.67 -36.99 -28.77
C LYS A 147 22.19 -38.30 -28.14
N GLU A 148 21.02 -38.79 -28.58
CA GLU A 148 20.48 -40.06 -28.10
C GLU A 148 21.51 -41.18 -28.23
N GLN A 149 22.21 -41.25 -29.35
CA GLN A 149 23.27 -42.25 -29.59
C GLN A 149 24.42 -42.22 -28.60
N GLU A 150 24.67 -41.05 -27.98
CA GLU A 150 25.74 -40.88 -26.98
C GLU A 150 25.30 -41.28 -25.59
N VAL A 151 24.02 -41.17 -25.27
CA VAL A 151 23.50 -41.36 -23.92
C VAL A 151 22.81 -42.71 -23.70
N ILE A 152 22.41 -43.42 -24.77
CA ILE A 152 21.84 -44.78 -24.65
C ILE A 152 22.79 -45.70 -23.88
N GLY A 153 22.22 -46.44 -22.93
CA GLY A 153 22.94 -47.33 -22.03
C GLY A 153 23.72 -46.63 -20.91
N GLN A 154 23.80 -45.29 -20.92
CA GLN A 154 24.40 -44.56 -19.82
C GLN A 154 23.39 -44.34 -18.68
N ASN A 155 23.90 -44.22 -17.47
CA ASN A 155 23.07 -44.05 -16.29
C ASN A 155 22.67 -42.59 -16.09
N VAL A 156 21.36 -42.31 -16.10
CA VAL A 156 20.79 -40.96 -15.97
C VAL A 156 21.23 -40.23 -14.73
N PHE A 157 21.43 -40.96 -13.62
CA PHE A 157 21.85 -40.35 -12.34
C PHE A 157 23.29 -39.82 -12.39
N LYS A 158 24.13 -40.43 -13.20
CA LYS A 158 25.53 -40.00 -13.37
C LYS A 158 25.65 -38.82 -14.34
N LEU A 159 24.74 -38.75 -15.30
CA LEU A 159 24.77 -37.71 -16.34
C LEU A 159 24.18 -36.38 -15.90
N PHE A 160 23.07 -36.41 -15.13
CA PHE A 160 22.23 -35.22 -14.90
C PHE A 160 22.01 -34.87 -13.44
N MET A 161 22.66 -35.60 -12.50
CA MET A 161 22.41 -35.37 -11.06
C MET A 161 23.71 -35.28 -10.27
N THR A 162 23.70 -34.48 -9.23
CA THR A 162 24.74 -34.51 -8.21
C THR A 162 24.66 -35.80 -7.39
N PRO A 163 25.74 -36.23 -6.71
CA PRO A 163 25.73 -37.46 -5.88
C PRO A 163 24.61 -37.49 -4.82
N ALA A 164 24.28 -36.33 -4.24
CA ALA A 164 23.21 -36.23 -3.23
C ALA A 164 21.82 -36.42 -3.87
N GLU A 165 21.55 -35.74 -4.99
CA GLU A 165 20.30 -35.90 -5.75
C GLU A 165 20.13 -37.31 -6.31
N ALA A 166 21.21 -37.90 -6.83
CA ALA A 166 21.24 -39.28 -7.31
C ALA A 166 20.85 -40.29 -6.22
N SER A 167 21.36 -40.10 -5.00
CA SER A 167 21.04 -40.95 -3.86
C SER A 167 19.58 -40.84 -3.43
N ALA A 168 19.04 -39.62 -3.38
CA ALA A 168 17.62 -39.37 -3.08
C ALA A 168 16.70 -39.95 -4.17
N SER A 169 17.05 -39.74 -5.44
CA SER A 169 16.28 -40.25 -6.58
C SER A 169 16.26 -41.77 -6.66
N ARG A 170 17.39 -42.44 -6.40
CA ARG A 170 17.45 -43.92 -6.36
C ARG A 170 16.56 -44.50 -5.28
N ARG A 171 16.52 -43.90 -4.07
CA ARG A 171 15.63 -44.35 -2.99
C ARG A 171 14.17 -44.21 -3.39
N ASN A 172 13.81 -43.11 -3.97
CA ASN A 172 12.44 -42.86 -4.44
C ASN A 172 12.05 -43.84 -5.56
N ILE A 173 12.88 -43.98 -6.58
CA ILE A 173 12.62 -44.91 -7.70
C ILE A 173 12.49 -46.35 -7.22
N THR A 174 13.39 -46.83 -6.33
CA THR A 174 13.30 -48.19 -5.78
C THR A 174 12.00 -48.41 -5.01
N GLY A 175 11.52 -47.40 -4.28
CA GLY A 175 10.21 -47.45 -3.61
C GLY A 175 9.06 -47.53 -4.59
N PHE A 176 9.10 -46.73 -5.65
CA PHE A 176 8.07 -46.70 -6.69
C PHE A 176 8.02 -47.96 -7.54
N PHE A 177 9.18 -48.57 -7.86
CA PHE A 177 9.23 -49.87 -8.54
C PHE A 177 8.49 -50.98 -7.78
N ARG A 178 8.40 -50.87 -6.45
CA ARG A 178 7.62 -51.81 -5.62
C ARG A 178 6.14 -51.56 -5.65
N ASN A 179 5.73 -50.30 -5.79
CA ASN A 179 4.32 -49.88 -5.63
C ASN A 179 3.59 -49.62 -6.96
N GLY A 180 4.28 -49.58 -8.11
CA GLY A 180 3.70 -49.44 -9.46
C GLY A 180 2.96 -48.12 -9.74
N SER A 181 3.17 -47.11 -8.93
CA SER A 181 2.46 -45.81 -9.02
C SER A 181 3.22 -44.81 -9.88
N SER A 182 2.46 -43.91 -10.55
CA SER A 182 3.01 -42.70 -11.18
C SER A 182 3.35 -41.66 -10.11
N TYR A 183 4.37 -40.83 -10.36
CA TYR A 183 4.70 -39.70 -9.48
C TYR A 183 5.18 -38.49 -10.27
N GLU A 184 4.98 -37.30 -9.70
CA GLU A 184 5.45 -36.06 -10.26
C GLU A 184 6.60 -35.49 -9.42
N VAL A 185 7.55 -34.80 -10.07
CA VAL A 185 8.65 -34.15 -9.38
C VAL A 185 9.13 -32.93 -10.18
N GLU A 186 9.29 -31.79 -9.51
CA GLU A 186 9.95 -30.62 -10.08
C GLU A 186 11.48 -30.74 -9.90
N ARG A 187 12.22 -30.41 -10.96
CA ARG A 187 13.68 -30.44 -10.94
C ARG A 187 14.29 -29.33 -11.77
N TRP A 188 15.31 -28.72 -11.22
CA TRP A 188 16.20 -27.83 -11.97
C TRP A 188 17.20 -28.65 -12.79
N ILE A 189 17.21 -28.46 -14.09
CA ILE A 189 18.13 -29.13 -15.01
C ILE A 189 19.02 -28.09 -15.65
N LYS A 190 20.31 -28.36 -15.66
CA LYS A 190 21.30 -27.56 -16.40
C LYS A 190 21.21 -27.89 -17.88
N THR A 191 20.78 -26.94 -18.67
CA THR A 191 20.59 -27.07 -20.13
C THR A 191 21.55 -26.14 -20.89
N ARG A 192 21.60 -26.27 -22.21
CA ARG A 192 22.31 -25.29 -23.07
C ARG A 192 21.78 -23.86 -22.95
N LYS A 193 20.51 -23.70 -22.60
CA LYS A 193 19.82 -22.40 -22.41
C LYS A 193 19.88 -21.92 -20.93
N GLY A 194 20.81 -22.47 -20.13
CA GLY A 194 20.93 -22.19 -18.70
C GLY A 194 20.14 -23.17 -17.81
N GLN A 195 19.91 -22.80 -16.56
CA GLN A 195 19.08 -23.61 -15.66
C GLN A 195 17.61 -23.46 -16.01
N ARG A 196 16.90 -24.59 -16.16
CA ARG A 196 15.49 -24.67 -16.46
C ARG A 196 14.78 -25.59 -15.45
N LEU A 197 13.57 -25.22 -15.06
CA LEU A 197 12.74 -26.00 -14.16
C LEU A 197 11.82 -26.90 -14.96
N PHE A 198 11.95 -28.21 -14.76
CA PHE A 198 11.10 -29.20 -15.39
C PHE A 198 10.17 -29.85 -14.39
N LEU A 199 8.90 -30.00 -14.77
CA LEU A 199 7.95 -30.88 -14.10
C LEU A 199 8.02 -32.24 -14.77
N PHE A 200 8.62 -33.22 -14.11
CA PHE A 200 8.67 -34.60 -14.58
C PHE A 200 7.47 -35.39 -14.07
N ARG A 201 6.75 -35.98 -15.03
CA ARG A 201 5.73 -36.99 -14.79
C ARG A 201 6.33 -38.35 -15.10
N ASN A 202 6.44 -39.21 -14.10
CA ASN A 202 7.12 -40.47 -14.20
C ASN A 202 6.12 -41.62 -14.11
N LYS A 203 6.14 -42.53 -15.10
CA LYS A 203 5.19 -43.63 -15.20
C LYS A 203 5.91 -44.93 -15.48
N PHE A 204 5.55 -46.00 -14.76
CA PHE A 204 6.04 -47.34 -15.02
C PHE A 204 5.25 -48.04 -16.11
N VAL A 205 5.94 -48.71 -17.02
CA VAL A 205 5.35 -49.47 -18.12
C VAL A 205 6.00 -50.85 -18.16
N HIS A 206 5.16 -51.90 -18.30
CA HIS A 206 5.59 -53.27 -18.46
C HIS A 206 5.70 -53.60 -19.94
N SER A 207 6.77 -54.27 -20.35
CA SER A 207 6.89 -54.82 -21.70
C SER A 207 5.95 -56.00 -21.87
N GLY A 208 5.10 -55.98 -22.92
CA GLY A 208 4.11 -57.04 -23.21
C GLY A 208 4.72 -58.34 -23.81
N SER A 209 6.05 -58.37 -24.04
CA SER A 209 6.72 -59.49 -24.70
C SER A 209 7.34 -60.46 -23.69
N GLY A 210 6.54 -61.32 -23.05
CA GLY A 210 7.00 -62.53 -22.31
C GLY A 210 8.10 -62.41 -21.23
N ARG A 211 8.83 -61.32 -21.20
CA ARG A 211 9.77 -60.87 -20.18
C ARG A 211 9.14 -59.78 -19.37
N ASN A 212 9.09 -59.94 -18.08
CA ASN A 212 8.53 -58.97 -17.13
C ASN A 212 9.51 -57.75 -16.95
N GLU A 213 9.86 -57.12 -18.08
CA GLU A 213 10.73 -55.94 -18.08
C GLU A 213 9.93 -54.71 -17.76
N ILE A 214 10.38 -53.95 -16.76
CA ILE A 214 9.73 -52.72 -16.31
C ILE A 214 10.60 -51.54 -16.77
N PHE A 215 9.98 -50.60 -17.45
CA PHE A 215 10.60 -49.35 -17.87
C PHE A 215 9.97 -48.18 -17.13
N LEU A 216 10.77 -47.15 -16.88
CA LEU A 216 10.29 -45.87 -16.36
C LEU A 216 10.30 -44.83 -17.47
N ILE A 217 9.13 -44.38 -17.83
CA ILE A 217 8.96 -43.24 -18.75
C ILE A 217 8.95 -41.97 -17.92
N CYS A 218 9.94 -41.10 -18.14
CA CYS A 218 10.06 -39.78 -17.56
C CYS A 218 9.68 -38.75 -18.63
N SER A 219 8.53 -38.12 -18.49
CA SER A 219 8.08 -37.03 -19.37
C SER A 219 8.25 -35.70 -18.63
N GLY A 220 9.11 -34.82 -19.13
CA GLY A 220 9.41 -33.52 -18.51
C GLY A 220 8.89 -32.36 -19.35
N THR A 221 8.12 -31.48 -18.74
CA THR A 221 7.65 -30.20 -19.32
C THR A 221 8.46 -29.06 -18.72
N ASP A 222 9.04 -28.18 -19.54
CA ASP A 222 9.69 -26.95 -19.05
C ASP A 222 8.63 -25.97 -18.53
N ILE A 223 8.63 -25.74 -17.22
CA ILE A 223 7.71 -24.83 -16.53
C ILE A 223 8.42 -23.56 -16.04
N THR A 224 9.62 -23.29 -16.55
CA THR A 224 10.45 -22.18 -16.08
C THR A 224 9.77 -20.83 -16.25
N GLU A 225 9.25 -20.56 -17.45
CA GLU A 225 8.61 -19.26 -17.72
C GLU A 225 7.26 -19.14 -17.02
N GLU A 226 6.51 -20.22 -16.92
CA GLU A 226 5.26 -20.27 -16.16
C GLU A 226 5.50 -19.96 -14.67
N ARG A 227 6.50 -20.61 -14.06
CA ARG A 227 6.85 -20.37 -12.66
C ARG A 227 7.37 -18.97 -12.42
N ARG A 228 8.19 -18.44 -13.33
CA ARG A 228 8.67 -17.07 -13.28
C ARG A 228 7.54 -16.04 -13.46
N ALA A 229 6.59 -16.32 -14.36
CA ALA A 229 5.42 -15.48 -14.55
C ALA A 229 4.53 -15.50 -13.30
N GLN A 230 4.31 -16.68 -12.72
CA GLN A 230 3.54 -16.84 -11.50
C GLN A 230 4.18 -16.12 -10.31
N GLU A 231 5.49 -16.20 -10.15
CA GLU A 231 6.21 -15.47 -9.10
C GLU A 231 6.19 -13.97 -9.34
N ARG A 232 6.36 -13.51 -10.60
CA ARG A 232 6.21 -12.10 -10.95
C ARG A 232 4.80 -11.58 -10.64
N LEU A 233 3.75 -12.34 -10.98
CA LEU A 233 2.38 -12.00 -10.65
C LEU A 233 2.16 -11.94 -9.14
N ARG A 234 2.73 -12.87 -8.37
CA ARG A 234 2.68 -12.87 -6.91
C ARG A 234 3.36 -11.65 -6.31
N VAL A 235 4.54 -11.29 -6.81
CA VAL A 235 5.25 -10.08 -6.37
C VAL A 235 4.43 -8.84 -6.71
N LEU A 236 3.93 -8.70 -7.94
CA LEU A 236 3.10 -7.57 -8.37
C LEU A 236 1.78 -7.48 -7.58
N ALA A 237 1.19 -8.62 -7.21
CA ALA A 237 -0.05 -8.65 -6.43
C ALA A 237 0.16 -8.25 -4.96
N ASN A 238 1.37 -8.43 -4.40
CA ASN A 238 1.63 -8.31 -2.96
C ASN A 238 2.62 -7.22 -2.58
N THR A 239 3.27 -6.55 -3.55
CA THR A 239 4.25 -5.50 -3.25
C THR A 239 3.88 -4.17 -3.90
N ASP A 240 4.26 -3.08 -3.26
CA ASP A 240 4.20 -1.73 -3.82
C ASP A 240 5.35 -1.50 -4.80
N ALA A 241 5.04 -1.07 -6.01
CA ALA A 241 6.03 -0.95 -7.10
C ALA A 241 7.08 0.16 -6.84
N THR A 242 6.75 1.19 -6.06
CA THR A 242 7.64 2.32 -5.78
C THR A 242 8.64 1.98 -4.68
N THR A 243 8.18 1.36 -3.59
CA THR A 243 8.99 1.14 -2.39
C THR A 243 9.49 -0.29 -2.22
N GLY A 244 8.88 -1.26 -2.93
CA GLY A 244 9.17 -2.70 -2.76
C GLY A 244 8.62 -3.30 -1.46
N LEU A 245 7.93 -2.52 -0.65
CA LEU A 245 7.26 -2.98 0.57
C LEU A 245 6.03 -3.83 0.25
N PRO A 246 5.52 -4.64 1.19
CA PRO A 246 4.18 -5.18 1.11
C PRO A 246 3.16 -4.09 0.76
N ASN A 247 2.27 -4.39 -0.18
CA ASN A 247 1.19 -3.49 -0.54
C ASN A 247 -0.02 -3.66 0.40
N ARG A 248 -1.08 -2.89 0.13
CA ARG A 248 -2.33 -2.92 0.91
C ARG A 248 -2.90 -4.35 1.04
N ASN A 249 -2.95 -5.10 -0.06
CA ASN A 249 -3.53 -6.45 -0.03
C ASN A 249 -2.72 -7.39 0.87
N ALA A 250 -1.40 -7.39 0.71
CA ALA A 250 -0.52 -8.24 1.49
C ALA A 250 -0.63 -7.96 3.00
N ILE A 251 -0.59 -6.68 3.41
CA ILE A 251 -0.64 -6.36 4.84
C ILE A 251 -2.00 -6.66 5.46
N LEU A 252 -3.10 -6.49 4.71
CA LEU A 252 -4.44 -6.85 5.18
C LEU A 252 -4.57 -8.36 5.47
N GLU A 253 -4.01 -9.20 4.61
CA GLU A 253 -3.96 -10.65 4.84
C GLU A 253 -3.09 -10.99 6.06
N MET A 254 -1.91 -10.36 6.16
CA MET A 254 -1.00 -10.58 7.30
C MET A 254 -1.63 -10.19 8.63
N ILE A 255 -2.36 -9.07 8.70
CA ILE A 255 -3.08 -8.65 9.91
C ILE A 255 -4.19 -9.65 10.26
N SER A 256 -4.99 -10.09 9.27
CA SER A 256 -6.03 -11.10 9.49
C SER A 256 -5.45 -12.38 10.07
N ASP A 257 -4.36 -12.86 9.47
CA ASP A 257 -3.65 -14.05 9.92
C ASP A 257 -3.07 -13.89 11.34
N ALA A 258 -2.47 -12.72 11.63
CA ALA A 258 -1.92 -12.42 12.93
C ALA A 258 -3.02 -12.38 14.01
N ILE A 259 -4.14 -11.72 13.73
CA ILE A 259 -5.29 -11.66 14.65
C ILE A 259 -5.86 -13.07 14.88
N ALA A 260 -5.99 -13.89 13.85
CA ALA A 260 -6.51 -15.27 13.98
C ALA A 260 -5.59 -16.18 14.80
N LYS A 261 -4.29 -15.93 14.78
CA LYS A 261 -3.26 -16.76 15.43
C LYS A 261 -2.77 -16.21 16.77
N ARG A 262 -3.23 -15.03 17.20
CA ARG A 262 -2.66 -14.28 18.35
C ARG A 262 -2.73 -14.99 19.70
N GLY A 263 -3.70 -15.91 19.90
CA GLY A 263 -3.96 -16.47 21.24
C GLY A 263 -4.29 -15.36 22.24
N ASP A 264 -3.55 -15.31 23.35
CA ASP A 264 -3.69 -14.30 24.42
C ASP A 264 -2.82 -13.04 24.19
N THR A 265 -2.04 -12.98 23.08
CA THR A 265 -1.19 -11.83 22.78
C THR A 265 -1.93 -10.73 22.01
N GLN A 266 -1.33 -9.55 21.93
CA GLN A 266 -1.90 -8.42 21.19
C GLN A 266 -1.24 -8.27 19.81
N VAL A 267 -2.04 -7.87 18.83
CA VAL A 267 -1.56 -7.43 17.51
C VAL A 267 -1.71 -5.92 17.44
N GLY A 268 -0.60 -5.23 17.25
CA GLY A 268 -0.57 -3.78 17.08
C GLY A 268 -0.58 -3.37 15.62
N VAL A 269 -1.34 -2.32 15.34
CA VAL A 269 -1.40 -1.66 14.04
C VAL A 269 -1.09 -0.17 14.23
N VAL A 270 -0.14 0.33 13.46
CA VAL A 270 0.20 1.76 13.44
C VAL A 270 -0.01 2.28 12.03
N TYR A 271 -0.98 3.16 11.87
CA TYR A 271 -1.25 3.87 10.62
C TYR A 271 -0.41 5.14 10.58
N LEU A 272 0.27 5.41 9.48
CA LEU A 272 1.18 6.52 9.32
C LEU A 272 0.91 7.26 8.01
N ASP A 273 0.94 8.58 8.07
CA ASP A 273 0.83 9.46 6.92
C ASP A 273 1.94 10.53 6.97
N LEU A 274 2.51 10.86 5.81
CA LEU A 274 3.57 11.86 5.71
C LEU A 274 2.99 13.28 5.64
N ASP A 275 3.38 14.11 6.60
CA ASP A 275 2.90 15.48 6.67
C ASP A 275 3.36 16.30 5.47
N ASN A 276 2.41 16.97 4.80
CA ASN A 276 2.65 17.88 3.67
C ASN A 276 3.30 17.23 2.42
N PHE A 277 3.25 15.92 2.24
CA PHE A 277 3.84 15.24 1.07
C PHE A 277 3.31 15.77 -0.26
N LYS A 278 2.03 16.14 -0.33
CA LYS A 278 1.44 16.76 -1.52
C LYS A 278 2.19 18.03 -1.93
N LYS A 279 2.58 18.88 -0.98
CA LYS A 279 3.36 20.11 -1.29
C LYS A 279 4.72 19.79 -1.91
N VAL A 280 5.34 18.68 -1.52
CA VAL A 280 6.61 18.22 -2.11
C VAL A 280 6.37 17.78 -3.56
N ASN A 281 5.30 17.01 -3.83
CA ASN A 281 4.94 16.64 -5.19
C ASN A 281 4.62 17.84 -6.08
N ASP A 282 3.87 18.81 -5.55
CA ASP A 282 3.49 20.03 -6.27
C ASP A 282 4.72 20.90 -6.60
N ALA A 283 5.72 20.92 -5.71
CA ALA A 283 6.92 21.72 -5.87
C ALA A 283 8.02 21.05 -6.75
N TYR A 284 8.22 19.74 -6.62
CA TYR A 284 9.36 19.03 -7.22
C TYR A 284 8.96 17.92 -8.21
N GLY A 285 7.65 17.64 -8.34
CA GLY A 285 7.10 16.62 -9.23
C GLY A 285 7.08 15.20 -8.63
N HIS A 286 6.25 14.33 -9.22
CA HIS A 286 5.99 12.98 -8.70
C HIS A 286 7.21 12.07 -8.65
N MET A 287 8.15 12.18 -9.61
CA MET A 287 9.37 11.38 -9.58
C MET A 287 10.27 11.68 -8.36
N PHE A 288 10.29 12.95 -7.93
CA PHE A 288 11.00 13.33 -6.72
C PHE A 288 10.27 12.81 -5.47
N GLY A 289 8.92 12.87 -5.46
CA GLY A 289 8.11 12.29 -4.41
C GLY A 289 8.33 10.78 -4.25
N ASP A 290 8.44 10.04 -5.35
CA ASP A 290 8.72 8.60 -5.33
C ASP A 290 10.10 8.29 -4.70
N GLN A 291 11.13 9.08 -4.99
CA GLN A 291 12.45 8.95 -4.35
C GLN A 291 12.38 9.28 -2.86
N LEU A 292 11.59 10.27 -2.47
CA LEU A 292 11.36 10.59 -1.07
C LEU A 292 10.65 9.45 -0.35
N LEU A 293 9.63 8.85 -0.95
CA LEU A 293 8.92 7.69 -0.40
C LEU A 293 9.85 6.49 -0.19
N GLN A 294 10.77 6.24 -1.13
CA GLN A 294 11.79 5.20 -0.98
C GLN A 294 12.74 5.50 0.19
N ALA A 295 13.21 6.74 0.30
CA ALA A 295 14.10 7.14 1.39
C ALA A 295 13.40 7.09 2.76
N VAL A 296 12.14 7.51 2.84
CA VAL A 296 11.30 7.43 4.03
C VAL A 296 11.05 5.98 4.43
N SER A 297 10.72 5.11 3.48
CA SER A 297 10.48 3.70 3.77
C SER A 297 11.70 3.01 4.39
N LEU A 298 12.89 3.29 3.88
CA LEU A 298 14.15 2.79 4.46
C LEU A 298 14.41 3.38 5.86
N ALA A 299 14.08 4.64 6.08
CA ALA A 299 14.20 5.28 7.37
C ALA A 299 13.26 4.65 8.41
N ILE A 300 12.00 4.40 8.05
CA ILE A 300 11.05 3.72 8.93
C ILE A 300 11.51 2.29 9.21
N LEU A 301 11.91 1.53 8.20
CA LEU A 301 12.43 0.16 8.37
C LEU A 301 13.60 0.11 9.36
N SER A 302 14.46 1.13 9.38
CA SER A 302 15.59 1.20 10.33
C SER A 302 15.15 1.38 11.80
N CYS A 303 13.91 1.79 12.03
CA CYS A 303 13.31 1.95 13.36
C CYS A 303 12.56 0.72 13.85
N LEU A 304 12.32 -0.26 12.96
CA LEU A 304 11.52 -1.45 13.24
C LEU A 304 12.36 -2.63 13.74
N GLU A 305 11.73 -3.49 14.50
CA GLU A 305 12.26 -4.77 14.97
C GLU A 305 11.88 -5.92 13.99
N LYS A 306 12.49 -7.11 14.17
CA LYS A 306 12.34 -8.24 13.23
C LYS A 306 10.89 -8.73 13.06
N ASP A 307 10.07 -8.55 14.09
CA ASP A 307 8.70 -9.05 14.16
C ASP A 307 7.68 -7.99 13.68
N GLN A 308 8.19 -6.84 13.24
CA GLN A 308 7.38 -5.72 12.77
C GLN A 308 7.47 -5.62 11.25
N VAL A 309 6.32 -5.47 10.61
CA VAL A 309 6.19 -5.40 9.16
C VAL A 309 5.70 -4.03 8.75
N LEU A 310 6.47 -3.37 7.87
CA LEU A 310 6.06 -2.12 7.22
C LEU A 310 5.42 -2.43 5.87
N ALA A 311 4.31 -1.78 5.59
CA ALA A 311 3.63 -1.81 4.30
C ALA A 311 3.32 -0.38 3.83
N ARG A 312 3.15 -0.21 2.51
CA ARG A 312 2.62 1.02 1.93
C ARG A 312 1.22 0.76 1.39
N LEU A 313 0.26 1.59 1.80
CA LEU A 313 -1.14 1.44 1.41
C LEU A 313 -1.46 2.16 0.10
N GLY A 314 -0.74 3.23 -0.18
CA GLY A 314 -0.87 4.08 -1.37
C GLY A 314 -0.51 5.53 -1.03
N GLY A 315 -0.23 6.37 -2.02
CA GLY A 315 0.13 7.77 -1.78
C GLY A 315 1.28 7.92 -0.77
N ASP A 316 1.03 8.64 0.30
CA ASP A 316 1.90 8.90 1.45
C ASP A 316 1.55 8.08 2.70
N GLU A 317 0.66 7.09 2.57
CA GLU A 317 0.17 6.27 3.67
C GLU A 317 0.97 4.98 3.83
N PHE A 318 1.42 4.74 5.05
CA PHE A 318 2.10 3.52 5.47
C PHE A 318 1.38 2.86 6.64
N LEU A 319 1.63 1.58 6.82
CA LEU A 319 1.10 0.82 7.94
C LEU A 319 2.18 -0.08 8.52
N VAL A 320 2.32 -0.06 9.84
CA VAL A 320 3.17 -1.00 10.57
C VAL A 320 2.30 -1.98 11.33
N MET A 321 2.57 -3.26 11.16
CA MET A 321 1.98 -4.35 11.96
C MET A 321 3.05 -4.89 12.90
N ALA A 322 2.68 -5.14 14.15
CA ALA A 322 3.51 -5.79 15.15
C ALA A 322 2.71 -6.92 15.82
N THR A 323 3.32 -8.08 15.98
CA THR A 323 2.75 -9.23 16.69
C THR A 323 3.38 -9.33 18.08
N ASP A 324 2.64 -9.89 19.05
CA ASP A 324 3.10 -10.09 20.43
C ASP A 324 3.66 -8.79 21.04
N THR A 325 2.87 -7.71 20.97
CA THR A 325 3.30 -6.36 21.31
C THR A 325 2.45 -5.76 22.44
N SER A 326 2.86 -4.59 22.92
CA SER A 326 2.12 -3.79 23.90
C SER A 326 1.97 -2.34 23.42
N GLN A 327 1.02 -1.62 24.02
CA GLN A 327 0.84 -0.20 23.73
C GLN A 327 2.14 0.59 23.92
N ALA A 328 2.83 0.39 25.04
CA ALA A 328 4.09 1.09 25.33
C ALA A 328 5.19 0.81 24.31
N ALA A 329 5.27 -0.42 23.78
CA ALA A 329 6.22 -0.78 22.72
C ALA A 329 5.92 -0.04 21.41
N LEU A 330 4.64 0.07 21.04
CA LEU A 330 4.19 0.80 19.84
C LEU A 330 4.40 2.32 19.99
N GLU A 331 4.16 2.89 21.16
CA GLU A 331 4.44 4.31 21.45
C GLU A 331 5.94 4.62 21.35
N ALA A 332 6.79 3.74 21.91
CA ALA A 332 8.24 3.87 21.81
C ALA A 332 8.71 3.76 20.35
N MET A 333 8.18 2.80 19.57
CA MET A 333 8.44 2.67 18.14
C MET A 333 8.00 3.92 17.38
N SER A 334 6.78 4.41 17.60
CA SER A 334 6.24 5.60 16.97
C SER A 334 7.10 6.85 17.27
N SER A 335 7.56 6.99 18.51
CA SER A 335 8.48 8.05 18.91
C SER A 335 9.82 7.99 18.17
N ARG A 336 10.38 6.77 17.98
CA ARG A 336 11.60 6.57 17.19
C ARG A 336 11.40 6.98 15.72
N ILE A 337 10.25 6.58 15.12
CA ILE A 337 9.90 6.93 13.74
C ILE A 337 9.80 8.45 13.58
N ILE A 338 9.01 9.11 14.44
CA ILE A 338 8.86 10.58 14.40
C ILE A 338 10.22 11.27 14.52
N SER A 339 11.03 10.86 15.49
CA SER A 339 12.36 11.46 15.70
C SER A 339 13.27 11.25 14.48
N ARG A 340 13.20 10.09 13.84
CA ARG A 340 13.99 9.77 12.64
C ARG A 340 13.57 10.61 11.44
N LEU A 341 12.26 10.82 11.25
CA LEU A 341 11.73 11.57 10.10
C LEU A 341 11.86 13.09 10.25
N LYS A 342 12.10 13.61 11.45
CA LYS A 342 12.45 15.04 11.67
C LYS A 342 13.78 15.44 11.02
N HIS A 343 14.66 14.47 10.73
CA HIS A 343 15.92 14.75 10.07
C HIS A 343 15.72 14.89 8.55
N PRO A 344 16.47 15.79 7.89
CA PRO A 344 16.31 16.03 6.47
C PRO A 344 16.63 14.80 5.63
N PHE A 345 15.88 14.64 4.56
CA PHE A 345 16.11 13.65 3.51
C PHE A 345 16.86 14.30 2.35
N ARG A 346 17.98 13.74 1.97
CA ARG A 346 18.76 14.21 0.83
C ARG A 346 18.42 13.42 -0.43
N ILE A 347 17.74 14.08 -1.36
CA ILE A 347 17.38 13.52 -2.65
C ILE A 347 18.18 14.25 -3.74
N GLY A 348 19.22 13.59 -4.26
CA GLY A 348 20.19 14.25 -5.12
C GLY A 348 20.93 15.38 -4.40
N LEU A 349 20.75 16.61 -4.86
CA LEU A 349 21.34 17.81 -4.26
C LEU A 349 20.38 18.60 -3.36
N ILE A 350 19.13 18.15 -3.24
CA ILE A 350 18.07 18.86 -2.50
C ILE A 350 17.89 18.20 -1.14
N GLU A 351 17.81 19.01 -0.10
CA GLU A 351 17.42 18.59 1.25
C GLU A 351 15.94 18.92 1.49
N VAL A 352 15.16 17.92 1.90
CA VAL A 352 13.73 18.04 2.17
C VAL A 352 13.44 17.60 3.59
N TYR A 353 12.63 18.37 4.28
CA TYR A 353 12.09 18.05 5.60
C TYR A 353 10.67 17.55 5.45
N THR A 354 10.34 16.42 6.06
CA THR A 354 8.98 15.90 6.18
C THR A 354 8.77 15.38 7.58
N GLY A 355 7.56 15.54 8.09
CA GLY A 355 7.11 14.88 9.32
C GLY A 355 6.23 13.70 9.01
N CYS A 356 5.70 13.10 10.06
CA CYS A 356 4.65 12.10 9.94
C CYS A 356 3.69 12.17 11.14
N SER A 357 2.44 11.88 10.87
CA SER A 357 1.42 11.70 11.89
C SER A 357 1.07 10.22 11.99
N LEU A 358 0.96 9.68 13.22
CA LEU A 358 0.73 8.25 13.44
C LEU A 358 -0.50 8.03 14.31
N GLY A 359 -1.22 6.94 14.02
CA GLY A 359 -2.30 6.45 14.86
C GLY A 359 -2.06 5.00 15.25
N ILE A 360 -2.23 4.70 16.52
CA ILE A 360 -1.96 3.38 17.11
C ILE A 360 -3.27 2.73 17.52
N ALA A 361 -3.47 1.49 17.11
CA ALA A 361 -4.55 0.64 17.60
C ALA A 361 -4.05 -0.79 17.87
N LEU A 362 -4.69 -1.48 18.82
CA LEU A 362 -4.35 -2.84 19.24
C LEU A 362 -5.57 -3.76 19.16
N ALA A 363 -5.39 -4.96 18.62
CA ALA A 363 -6.35 -6.04 18.75
C ALA A 363 -6.00 -6.90 19.98
N PRO A 364 -6.99 -7.29 20.82
CA PRO A 364 -8.45 -7.06 20.68
C PRO A 364 -8.94 -5.75 21.28
N GLN A 365 -8.11 -4.99 22.02
CA GLN A 365 -8.51 -3.85 22.84
C GLN A 365 -9.22 -2.74 22.04
N HIS A 366 -8.73 -2.46 20.83
CA HIS A 366 -9.24 -1.40 19.95
C HIS A 366 -9.92 -1.95 18.69
N GLY A 367 -10.31 -3.23 18.69
CA GLY A 367 -11.01 -3.91 17.62
C GLY A 367 -10.70 -5.40 17.59
N GLU A 368 -11.69 -6.22 17.26
CA GLU A 368 -11.54 -7.68 17.21
C GLU A 368 -11.13 -8.21 15.84
N ASP A 369 -11.43 -7.45 14.79
CA ASP A 369 -11.14 -7.78 13.40
C ASP A 369 -10.20 -6.75 12.76
N ARG A 370 -9.65 -7.09 11.58
CA ARG A 370 -8.69 -6.23 10.87
C ARG A 370 -9.29 -4.90 10.44
N GLU A 371 -10.57 -4.89 10.03
CA GLU A 371 -11.25 -3.68 9.55
C GLU A 371 -11.41 -2.67 10.67
N SER A 372 -11.85 -3.13 11.85
CA SER A 372 -12.03 -2.28 13.03
C SER A 372 -10.69 -1.72 13.56
N VAL A 373 -9.65 -2.56 13.66
CA VAL A 373 -8.34 -2.12 14.18
C VAL A 373 -7.68 -1.12 13.22
N ILE A 374 -7.71 -1.36 11.91
CA ILE A 374 -7.12 -0.44 10.93
C ILE A 374 -7.88 0.87 10.90
N ARG A 375 -9.22 0.84 10.85
CA ARG A 375 -10.05 2.05 10.90
C ARG A 375 -9.78 2.87 12.15
N ASN A 376 -9.64 2.21 13.30
CA ASN A 376 -9.39 2.89 14.57
C ASN A 376 -7.96 3.45 14.65
N ALA A 377 -6.96 2.78 14.04
CA ALA A 377 -5.62 3.34 13.86
C ALA A 377 -5.63 4.57 12.94
N ASP A 378 -6.38 4.54 11.83
CA ASP A 378 -6.56 5.67 10.93
C ASP A 378 -7.24 6.86 11.63
N THR A 379 -8.32 6.61 12.40
CA THR A 379 -8.98 7.62 13.24
C THR A 379 -7.99 8.29 14.22
N ALA A 380 -7.14 7.51 14.86
CA ALA A 380 -6.12 8.04 15.77
C ALA A 380 -5.05 8.85 15.02
N MET A 381 -4.64 8.44 13.83
CA MET A 381 -3.72 9.18 12.98
C MET A 381 -4.31 10.52 12.54
N TYR A 382 -5.58 10.53 12.15
CA TYR A 382 -6.30 11.76 11.83
C TYR A 382 -6.32 12.73 13.02
N THR A 383 -6.63 12.23 14.22
CA THR A 383 -6.56 13.01 15.47
C THR A 383 -5.15 13.57 15.74
N ALA A 384 -4.10 12.82 15.41
CA ALA A 384 -2.73 13.31 15.51
C ALA A 384 -2.46 14.47 14.55
N LYS A 385 -3.03 14.44 13.33
CA LYS A 385 -2.96 15.55 12.35
C LYS A 385 -3.65 16.81 12.85
N GLU A 386 -4.87 16.67 13.39
CA GLU A 386 -5.64 17.79 13.96
C GLU A 386 -4.89 18.45 15.13
N ASN A 387 -4.31 17.64 15.99
CA ASN A 387 -3.57 18.13 17.15
C ASN A 387 -2.20 18.76 16.82
N GLY A 388 -1.94 19.16 15.56
CA GLY A 388 -0.74 19.91 15.14
C GLY A 388 0.34 19.06 14.48
N ARG A 389 0.03 17.86 13.97
CA ARG A 389 0.95 16.99 13.20
C ARG A 389 2.24 16.59 13.93
N GLY A 390 3.09 15.79 13.28
CA GLY A 390 4.41 15.44 13.82
C GLY A 390 4.39 14.67 15.14
N LYS A 391 3.30 13.97 15.45
CA LYS A 391 3.07 13.22 16.69
C LYS A 391 2.30 11.93 16.45
N PHE A 392 2.12 11.14 17.48
CA PHE A 392 1.23 9.98 17.43
C PHE A 392 0.06 10.15 18.40
N CYS A 393 -1.03 9.46 18.14
CA CYS A 393 -2.15 9.25 19.06
C CYS A 393 -2.45 7.76 19.18
N VAL A 394 -2.83 7.34 20.39
CA VAL A 394 -3.40 6.02 20.62
C VAL A 394 -4.91 6.14 20.52
N PHE A 395 -5.54 5.22 19.81
CA PHE A 395 -6.98 5.24 19.64
C PHE A 395 -7.71 5.18 21.00
N CYS A 396 -8.72 6.00 21.14
CA CYS A 396 -9.74 5.88 22.17
C CYS A 396 -11.14 6.03 21.53
N PRO A 397 -12.19 5.41 22.08
CA PRO A 397 -13.54 5.40 21.48
C PRO A 397 -14.12 6.79 21.21
N GLU A 398 -13.73 7.78 22.02
CA GLU A 398 -14.17 9.19 21.90
C GLU A 398 -13.71 9.82 20.58
N MET A 399 -12.62 9.34 19.99
CA MET A 399 -12.11 9.82 18.69
C MET A 399 -13.09 9.53 17.55
N ASN A 400 -13.79 8.41 17.59
CA ASN A 400 -14.81 8.09 16.59
C ASN A 400 -15.94 9.13 16.60
N GLN A 401 -16.34 9.59 17.79
CA GLN A 401 -17.38 10.60 17.91
C GLN A 401 -16.95 11.93 17.28
N ARG A 402 -15.69 12.34 17.45
CA ARG A 402 -15.13 13.54 16.81
C ARG A 402 -15.15 13.45 15.28
N VAL A 403 -14.77 12.33 14.71
CA VAL A 403 -14.81 12.13 13.25
C VAL A 403 -16.24 12.25 12.71
N PHE A 404 -17.22 11.67 13.40
CA PHE A 404 -18.63 11.84 13.02
C PHE A 404 -19.08 13.30 13.14
N GLU A 405 -18.66 14.01 14.17
CA GLU A 405 -18.94 15.44 14.34
C GLU A 405 -18.35 16.28 13.20
N TYR A 406 -17.12 15.99 12.83
CA TYR A 406 -16.43 16.66 11.72
C TYR A 406 -17.15 16.47 10.38
N LEU A 407 -17.54 15.23 10.06
CA LEU A 407 -18.33 14.93 8.85
C LEU A 407 -19.70 15.60 8.87
N TRP A 408 -20.33 15.66 10.03
CA TRP A 408 -21.59 16.34 10.21
C TRP A 408 -21.44 17.86 10.00
N LEU A 409 -20.37 18.45 10.56
CA LEU A 409 -20.04 19.88 10.37
C LEU A 409 -19.79 20.20 8.90
N ASP A 410 -18.97 19.38 8.18
CA ASP A 410 -18.69 19.61 6.75
C ASP A 410 -19.97 19.68 5.92
N THR A 411 -20.86 18.76 6.17
CA THR A 411 -22.10 18.68 5.42
C THR A 411 -23.08 19.81 5.75
N ASN A 412 -23.15 20.20 7.03
CA ASN A 412 -24.24 21.06 7.51
C ASN A 412 -23.87 22.53 7.66
N LEU A 413 -22.59 22.87 7.93
CA LEU A 413 -22.17 24.26 8.05
C LEU A 413 -22.27 25.02 6.70
N ARG A 414 -21.99 24.34 5.57
CA ARG A 414 -22.23 24.91 4.22
C ARG A 414 -23.72 25.25 4.01
N LYS A 415 -24.58 24.31 4.41
CA LYS A 415 -26.05 24.54 4.33
C LYS A 415 -26.53 25.64 5.28
N ALA A 416 -25.87 25.79 6.44
CA ALA A 416 -26.20 26.81 7.41
C ALA A 416 -26.00 28.21 6.85
N LEU A 417 -24.91 28.43 6.11
CA LEU A 417 -24.66 29.69 5.38
C LEU A 417 -25.73 29.98 4.32
N GLU A 418 -26.15 28.96 3.55
CA GLU A 418 -27.13 29.11 2.48
C GLU A 418 -28.58 29.29 3.00
N LYS A 419 -28.91 28.68 4.14
CA LYS A 419 -30.28 28.55 4.66
C LYS A 419 -30.60 29.52 5.81
N ASN A 420 -29.79 30.55 6.04
CA ASN A 420 -29.96 31.51 7.12
C ASN A 420 -30.10 30.86 8.52
N GLN A 421 -29.30 29.85 8.80
CA GLN A 421 -29.28 29.19 10.10
C GLN A 421 -28.27 29.82 11.07
N LEU A 422 -27.52 30.80 10.62
CA LEU A 422 -26.61 31.56 11.46
C LEU A 422 -27.34 32.74 12.08
N VAL A 423 -27.04 33.03 13.33
CA VAL A 423 -27.55 34.17 14.08
C VAL A 423 -26.42 34.83 14.84
N ILE A 424 -26.53 36.13 15.09
CA ILE A 424 -25.53 36.87 15.86
C ILE A 424 -26.12 37.21 17.22
N HIS A 425 -25.38 36.83 18.26
CA HIS A 425 -25.62 37.31 19.61
C HIS A 425 -24.64 38.46 19.92
N TYR A 426 -25.07 39.40 20.68
CA TYR A 426 -24.31 40.58 21.06
C TYR A 426 -24.07 40.58 22.55
N GLN A 427 -22.84 40.88 23.00
CA GLN A 427 -22.50 41.01 24.41
C GLN A 427 -21.94 42.41 24.69
N PRO A 428 -22.49 43.15 25.70
CA PRO A 428 -22.06 44.49 26.01
C PRO A 428 -20.70 44.52 26.69
N LYS A 429 -19.88 45.54 26.32
CA LYS A 429 -18.64 45.92 26.96
C LYS A 429 -18.90 47.15 27.84
N MET A 430 -18.58 47.03 29.14
CA MET A 430 -18.87 48.06 30.14
C MET A 430 -17.66 48.97 30.33
N LEU A 431 -17.82 50.25 30.22
CA LEU A 431 -16.79 51.24 30.59
C LEU A 431 -16.70 51.39 32.12
N ALA A 432 -15.60 51.99 32.59
CA ALA A 432 -15.38 52.23 34.01
C ALA A 432 -16.51 53.06 34.69
N ASN A 433 -17.12 54.00 33.94
CA ASN A 433 -18.27 54.78 34.43
C ASN A 433 -19.63 54.04 34.30
N GLY A 434 -19.61 52.79 33.88
CA GLY A 434 -20.79 51.98 33.64
C GLY A 434 -21.53 52.27 32.33
N ASP A 435 -21.00 53.11 31.43
CA ASP A 435 -21.61 53.30 30.12
C ASP A 435 -21.33 52.12 29.17
N VAL A 436 -22.21 51.92 28.20
CA VAL A 436 -22.04 50.91 27.15
C VAL A 436 -22.02 51.64 25.82
N HIS A 437 -20.87 51.59 25.15
CA HIS A 437 -20.64 52.17 23.83
C HIS A 437 -20.22 51.14 22.79
N SER A 438 -19.82 49.95 23.24
CA SER A 438 -19.37 48.85 22.37
C SER A 438 -19.91 47.51 22.79
N LEU A 439 -20.08 46.63 21.81
CA LEU A 439 -20.54 45.25 21.93
C LEU A 439 -19.53 44.31 21.26
N GLU A 440 -19.56 43.06 21.60
CA GLU A 440 -18.94 42.00 20.80
C GLU A 440 -20.02 41.19 20.07
N ALA A 441 -19.83 40.97 18.77
CA ALA A 441 -20.67 40.10 17.95
C ALA A 441 -20.17 38.66 18.01
N LEU A 442 -21.00 37.78 18.50
CA LEU A 442 -20.70 36.38 18.72
C LEU A 442 -21.63 35.52 17.87
N VAL A 443 -21.10 34.93 16.79
CA VAL A 443 -21.88 34.07 15.90
C VAL A 443 -22.41 32.86 16.66
N ARG A 444 -23.62 32.43 16.30
CA ARG A 444 -24.26 31.20 16.80
C ARG A 444 -24.86 30.46 15.61
N TRP A 445 -24.94 29.17 15.69
CA TRP A 445 -25.58 28.37 14.66
C TRP A 445 -26.87 27.75 15.18
N GLN A 446 -28.00 28.22 14.69
CA GLN A 446 -29.33 27.70 14.99
C GLN A 446 -29.60 26.48 14.08
N SER A 447 -29.10 25.31 14.47
CA SER A 447 -29.32 24.09 13.70
C SER A 447 -30.74 23.56 13.92
N PRO A 448 -31.45 23.15 12.84
CA PRO A 448 -32.75 22.50 12.97
C PRO A 448 -32.69 21.15 13.71
N GLU A 449 -31.55 20.48 13.68
CA GLU A 449 -31.35 19.14 14.24
C GLU A 449 -30.82 19.19 15.68
N ARG A 450 -29.92 20.13 15.99
CA ARG A 450 -29.18 20.19 17.26
C ARG A 450 -29.47 21.43 18.11
N GLY A 451 -30.36 22.32 17.65
CA GLY A 451 -30.63 23.57 18.34
C GLY A 451 -29.48 24.58 18.20
N LEU A 452 -29.24 25.36 19.25
CA LEU A 452 -28.23 26.42 19.26
C LEU A 452 -26.82 25.82 19.52
N ILE A 453 -25.95 25.88 18.51
CA ILE A 453 -24.57 25.35 18.54
C ILE A 453 -23.61 26.50 18.86
N SER A 454 -22.67 26.25 19.77
CA SER A 454 -21.64 27.21 20.19
C SER A 454 -20.57 27.40 19.09
N PRO A 455 -19.97 28.61 18.98
CA PRO A 455 -18.81 28.83 18.11
C PRO A 455 -17.66 27.88 18.36
N LEU A 456 -17.39 27.52 19.60
CA LEU A 456 -16.33 26.57 19.98
C LEU A 456 -16.45 25.21 19.27
N ASP A 457 -17.68 24.85 18.90
CA ASP A 457 -17.94 23.54 18.29
C ASP A 457 -17.75 23.54 16.75
N PHE A 458 -17.73 24.71 16.07
CA PHE A 458 -17.66 24.76 14.61
C PHE A 458 -16.66 25.75 14.02
N ILE A 459 -16.16 26.73 14.78
CA ILE A 459 -15.22 27.74 14.24
C ILE A 459 -13.90 27.11 13.83
N SER A 460 -13.31 26.24 14.68
CA SER A 460 -12.06 25.54 14.33
C SER A 460 -12.22 24.76 13.03
N TYR A 461 -13.34 24.06 12.85
CA TYR A 461 -13.64 23.38 11.60
C TYR A 461 -13.78 24.37 10.42
N ALA A 462 -14.47 25.50 10.62
CA ALA A 462 -14.63 26.52 9.59
C ALA A 462 -13.28 27.10 9.15
N GLU A 463 -12.36 27.28 10.07
CA GLU A 463 -10.99 27.71 9.78
C GLU A 463 -10.22 26.67 8.96
N GLU A 464 -10.23 25.40 9.37
CA GLU A 464 -9.52 24.31 8.68
C GLU A 464 -10.09 24.07 7.28
N SER A 465 -11.42 24.08 7.12
CA SER A 465 -12.09 23.87 5.84
C SER A 465 -12.07 25.09 4.91
N GLY A 466 -11.70 26.27 5.42
CA GLY A 466 -11.80 27.56 4.70
C GLY A 466 -13.20 28.17 4.68
N LEU A 467 -14.19 27.54 5.30
CA LEU A 467 -15.53 28.09 5.44
C LEU A 467 -15.61 29.33 6.33
N ILE A 468 -14.54 29.57 7.11
CA ILE A 468 -14.42 30.78 7.94
C ILE A 468 -14.46 32.07 7.09
N VAL A 469 -14.00 32.04 5.84
CA VAL A 469 -14.01 33.20 4.96
C VAL A 469 -15.45 33.61 4.57
N PRO A 470 -16.29 32.75 3.97
CA PRO A 470 -17.67 33.11 3.68
C PRO A 470 -18.51 33.33 4.95
N LEU A 471 -18.21 32.64 6.04
CA LEU A 471 -18.87 32.81 7.34
C LEU A 471 -18.58 34.20 7.91
N GLY A 472 -17.33 34.61 7.99
CA GLY A 472 -16.95 35.91 8.52
C GLY A 472 -17.44 37.06 7.65
N ARG A 473 -17.42 36.89 6.32
CA ARG A 473 -18.08 37.84 5.40
C ARG A 473 -19.55 38.00 5.76
N TRP A 474 -20.28 36.91 5.96
CA TRP A 474 -21.71 36.97 6.35
C TRP A 474 -21.87 37.69 7.68
N VAL A 475 -21.07 37.35 8.72
CA VAL A 475 -21.10 38.01 10.03
C VAL A 475 -20.91 39.52 9.88
N MET A 476 -19.84 39.95 9.20
CA MET A 476 -19.49 41.35 9.03
C MET A 476 -20.60 42.14 8.35
N LEU A 477 -21.15 41.62 7.27
CA LEU A 477 -22.24 42.29 6.52
C LEU A 477 -23.54 42.32 7.33
N ASP A 478 -23.83 41.29 8.13
CA ASP A 478 -25.05 41.27 8.96
C ASP A 478 -24.95 42.24 10.13
N VAL A 479 -23.76 42.33 10.77
CA VAL A 479 -23.48 43.31 11.82
C VAL A 479 -23.63 44.74 11.29
N VAL A 480 -23.06 45.06 10.11
CA VAL A 480 -23.24 46.41 9.50
C VAL A 480 -24.72 46.74 9.33
N ARG A 481 -25.51 45.80 8.80
CA ARG A 481 -26.95 45.99 8.63
C ARG A 481 -27.69 46.19 9.97
N GLN A 482 -27.30 45.44 11.00
CA GLN A 482 -27.93 45.58 12.31
C GLN A 482 -27.57 46.90 12.99
N VAL A 483 -26.30 47.32 12.92
CA VAL A 483 -25.90 48.64 13.47
C VAL A 483 -26.59 49.79 12.74
N ALA A 484 -26.83 49.69 11.42
CA ALA A 484 -27.63 50.68 10.68
C ALA A 484 -29.05 50.78 11.24
N LYS A 485 -29.71 49.65 11.53
CA LYS A 485 -31.05 49.65 12.18
C LYS A 485 -31.01 50.30 13.55
N TRP A 486 -29.99 50.04 14.36
CA TRP A 486 -29.84 50.67 15.67
C TRP A 486 -29.62 52.17 15.59
N ARG A 487 -28.76 52.62 14.66
CA ARG A 487 -28.57 54.06 14.39
C ARG A 487 -29.91 54.74 14.03
N ASP A 488 -30.68 54.11 13.14
CA ASP A 488 -31.99 54.63 12.72
C ASP A 488 -33.04 54.64 13.87
N ALA A 489 -32.83 53.78 14.89
CA ALA A 489 -33.59 53.77 16.14
C ALA A 489 -33.02 54.70 17.23
N GLY A 490 -31.94 55.45 16.94
CA GLY A 490 -31.30 56.37 17.89
C GLY A 490 -30.36 55.68 18.90
N ILE A 491 -29.92 54.47 18.62
CA ILE A 491 -28.98 53.72 19.45
C ILE A 491 -27.61 53.74 18.75
N GLU A 492 -26.66 54.45 19.35
CA GLU A 492 -25.28 54.59 18.82
C GLU A 492 -24.36 53.63 19.56
N LEU A 493 -24.05 52.48 18.93
CA LEU A 493 -23.19 51.45 19.46
C LEU A 493 -22.16 51.00 18.41
N ARG A 494 -20.92 50.79 18.82
CA ARG A 494 -19.92 50.13 18.01
C ARG A 494 -19.99 48.61 18.27
N VAL A 495 -19.61 47.81 17.29
CA VAL A 495 -19.64 46.35 17.40
C VAL A 495 -18.29 45.76 16.98
N ALA A 496 -17.66 45.04 17.86
CA ALA A 496 -16.45 44.30 17.54
C ALA A 496 -16.80 42.93 16.90
N VAL A 497 -16.03 42.56 15.88
CA VAL A 497 -16.19 41.30 15.11
C VAL A 497 -14.85 40.57 15.10
N ASN A 498 -14.86 39.30 15.44
CA ASN A 498 -13.70 38.43 15.40
C ASN A 498 -13.30 38.11 13.95
N VAL A 499 -12.00 38.22 13.63
CA VAL A 499 -11.44 37.98 12.30
C VAL A 499 -10.23 37.04 12.40
N SER A 500 -10.29 35.90 11.73
CA SER A 500 -9.23 34.89 11.71
C SER A 500 -8.11 35.25 10.72
N ALA A 501 -6.94 34.62 10.88
CA ALA A 501 -5.81 34.79 9.98
C ALA A 501 -6.16 34.47 8.50
N ARG A 502 -6.99 33.48 8.24
CA ARG A 502 -7.44 33.15 6.88
C ARG A 502 -8.33 34.22 6.27
N GLN A 503 -9.13 34.89 7.07
CA GLN A 503 -9.95 36.01 6.61
C GLN A 503 -9.10 37.25 6.32
N LEU A 504 -8.06 37.53 7.12
CA LEU A 504 -7.10 38.60 6.82
C LEU A 504 -6.37 38.38 5.48
N ALA A 505 -6.19 37.14 5.05
CA ALA A 505 -5.61 36.81 3.76
C ALA A 505 -6.59 36.95 2.58
N ASP A 506 -7.88 37.15 2.83
CA ASP A 506 -8.90 37.34 1.78
C ASP A 506 -8.91 38.76 1.30
N GLN A 507 -8.53 39.00 0.05
CA GLN A 507 -8.49 40.33 -0.59
C GLN A 507 -9.86 40.96 -0.73
N THR A 508 -10.95 40.21 -0.62
CA THR A 508 -12.31 40.73 -0.78
C THR A 508 -12.88 41.29 0.52
N LEU A 509 -12.34 40.92 1.68
CA LEU A 509 -12.88 41.29 2.98
C LEU A 509 -13.06 42.81 3.16
N ILE A 510 -12.00 43.56 2.89
CA ILE A 510 -12.00 45.02 3.01
C ILE A 510 -12.93 45.70 1.97
N SER A 511 -12.92 45.20 0.73
CA SER A 511 -13.77 45.74 -0.33
C SER A 511 -15.25 45.55 -0.03
N ASP A 512 -15.61 44.38 0.51
CA ASP A 512 -16.98 44.06 0.90
C ASP A 512 -17.45 44.94 2.07
N LEU A 513 -16.60 45.12 3.09
CA LEU A 513 -16.89 46.03 4.20
C LEU A 513 -17.08 47.47 3.70
N ARG A 514 -16.18 47.97 2.87
CA ARG A 514 -16.26 49.33 2.28
C ARG A 514 -17.55 49.52 1.52
N GLN A 515 -17.96 48.55 0.71
CA GLN A 515 -19.21 48.60 -0.03
C GLN A 515 -20.42 48.64 0.91
N ALA A 516 -20.43 47.78 1.93
CA ALA A 516 -21.52 47.73 2.90
C ALA A 516 -21.65 49.02 3.71
N LEU A 517 -20.54 49.63 4.12
CA LEU A 517 -20.56 50.94 4.80
C LEU A 517 -21.10 52.03 3.90
N THR A 518 -20.74 52.05 2.63
CA THR A 518 -21.25 52.98 1.64
C THR A 518 -22.76 52.82 1.42
N ASP A 519 -23.19 51.58 1.24
CA ASP A 519 -24.63 51.26 1.02
C ASP A 519 -25.50 51.65 2.22
N MET A 520 -24.96 51.55 3.44
CA MET A 520 -25.64 51.91 4.69
C MET A 520 -25.39 53.36 5.14
N LEU A 521 -24.72 54.16 4.30
CA LEU A 521 -24.46 55.60 4.55
C LEU A 521 -23.63 55.89 5.82
N PHE A 522 -22.67 55.02 6.14
CA PHE A 522 -21.71 55.27 7.20
C PHE A 522 -20.53 56.09 6.66
N THR A 523 -20.16 57.13 7.38
CA THR A 523 -18.95 57.94 7.08
C THR A 523 -17.69 57.34 7.68
N GLN A 524 -17.81 56.61 8.77
CA GLN A 524 -16.77 55.85 9.46
C GLN A 524 -17.32 54.48 9.85
N SER A 525 -16.47 53.49 9.96
CA SER A 525 -16.88 52.15 10.38
C SER A 525 -17.43 52.16 11.81
N PRO A 526 -18.65 51.69 12.01
CA PRO A 526 -19.19 51.43 13.35
C PRO A 526 -18.76 50.04 13.86
N ILE A 527 -17.95 49.31 13.05
CA ILE A 527 -17.44 48.00 13.37
C ILE A 527 -15.98 48.12 13.81
N ASP A 528 -15.62 47.44 14.88
CA ASP A 528 -14.26 47.18 15.32
C ASP A 528 -13.86 45.73 14.95
N VAL A 529 -12.59 45.47 14.88
CA VAL A 529 -12.06 44.14 14.49
C VAL A 529 -11.23 43.56 15.63
N GLU A 530 -11.49 42.31 15.99
CA GLU A 530 -10.73 41.57 16.97
C GLU A 530 -9.91 40.48 16.25
N ILE A 531 -8.61 40.47 16.51
CA ILE A 531 -7.67 39.54 15.88
C ILE A 531 -6.81 38.89 16.97
N THR A 532 -6.57 37.59 16.86
CA THR A 532 -5.73 36.87 17.81
C THR A 532 -4.24 37.16 17.60
N GLU A 533 -3.43 36.96 18.62
CA GLU A 533 -1.98 37.10 18.60
C GLU A 533 -1.34 36.27 17.46
N SER A 534 -1.83 35.05 17.20
CA SER A 534 -1.36 34.17 16.15
C SER A 534 -1.49 34.76 14.74
N CYS A 535 -2.53 35.56 14.51
CA CYS A 535 -2.77 36.24 13.22
C CYS A 535 -1.63 37.22 12.86
N LEU A 536 -1.05 37.88 13.86
CA LEU A 536 0.07 38.82 13.66
C LEU A 536 1.40 38.12 13.36
N ILE A 537 1.57 36.87 13.84
CA ILE A 537 2.81 36.13 13.71
C ILE A 537 2.90 35.41 12.36
N GLU A 538 1.81 34.83 11.86
CA GLU A 538 1.80 34.02 10.65
C GLU A 538 2.27 34.79 9.40
N ASN A 539 1.81 36.04 9.23
CA ASN A 539 2.23 36.92 8.14
C ASN A 539 2.15 38.38 8.56
N ALA A 540 3.18 38.85 9.23
CA ALA A 540 3.21 40.20 9.81
C ALA A 540 3.02 41.34 8.79
N GLU A 541 3.56 41.21 7.57
CA GLU A 541 3.46 42.26 6.54
C GLU A 541 2.03 42.37 5.99
N LEU A 542 1.40 41.21 5.71
CA LEU A 542 0.02 41.18 5.27
C LEU A 542 -0.92 41.70 6.37
N ALA A 543 -0.74 41.25 7.62
CA ALA A 543 -1.53 41.71 8.76
C ALA A 543 -1.44 43.23 8.92
N LEU A 544 -0.21 43.80 8.86
CA LEU A 544 -0.02 45.23 8.94
C LEU A 544 -0.74 46.00 7.82
N SER A 545 -0.66 45.52 6.58
CA SER A 545 -1.38 46.11 5.44
C SER A 545 -2.88 46.15 5.68
N VAL A 546 -3.47 45.01 6.07
CA VAL A 546 -4.93 44.86 6.27
C VAL A 546 -5.42 45.68 7.48
N ILE A 547 -4.65 45.69 8.58
CA ILE A 547 -4.95 46.50 9.76
C ILE A 547 -4.97 47.99 9.40
N ASN A 548 -4.02 48.50 8.62
CA ASN A 548 -4.02 49.88 8.13
C ASN A 548 -5.27 50.21 7.28
N GLU A 549 -5.74 49.26 6.47
CA GLU A 549 -6.96 49.46 5.70
C GLU A 549 -8.22 49.51 6.58
N PHE A 550 -8.31 48.67 7.63
CA PHE A 550 -9.36 48.77 8.63
C PHE A 550 -9.36 50.12 9.33
N SER A 551 -8.21 50.58 9.81
CA SER A 551 -8.04 51.86 10.44
C SER A 551 -8.39 53.04 9.51
N ALA A 552 -8.08 52.92 8.20
CA ALA A 552 -8.48 53.92 7.19
C ALA A 552 -9.98 54.00 6.97
N LEU A 553 -10.73 52.95 7.26
CA LEU A 553 -12.19 52.91 7.26
C LEU A 553 -12.79 53.43 8.58
N GLY A 554 -11.97 53.75 9.59
CA GLY A 554 -12.40 54.19 10.92
C GLY A 554 -12.76 53.05 11.88
N ALA A 555 -12.38 51.81 11.54
CA ALA A 555 -12.48 50.67 12.44
C ALA A 555 -11.34 50.70 13.45
N GLN A 556 -11.64 50.34 14.71
CA GLN A 556 -10.63 50.08 15.73
C GLN A 556 -10.19 48.64 15.65
N VAL A 557 -8.90 48.36 15.93
CA VAL A 557 -8.35 47.03 15.89
C VAL A 557 -7.91 46.60 17.29
N HIS A 558 -8.52 45.55 17.82
CA HIS A 558 -8.25 45.00 19.14
C HIS A 558 -7.47 43.68 19.00
N LEU A 559 -6.44 43.52 19.85
CA LEU A 559 -5.70 42.30 19.95
C LEU A 559 -6.36 41.36 20.97
N ASP A 560 -6.80 40.20 20.50
CA ASP A 560 -7.50 39.21 21.30
C ASP A 560 -6.55 38.13 21.87
N ASP A 561 -6.97 37.47 22.94
CA ASP A 561 -6.27 36.37 23.64
C ASP A 561 -4.84 36.73 24.07
N PHE A 562 -4.58 38.00 24.38
CA PHE A 562 -3.22 38.45 24.69
C PHE A 562 -2.64 37.79 25.94
N GLY A 563 -1.42 37.24 25.80
CA GLY A 563 -0.65 36.59 26.85
C GLY A 563 -0.75 35.06 26.86
N THR A 564 -1.54 34.48 25.97
CA THR A 564 -1.61 33.03 25.79
C THR A 564 -0.58 32.50 24.77
N GLY A 565 0.05 33.40 23.97
CA GLY A 565 1.01 33.11 22.91
C GLY A 565 2.45 33.60 23.20
N TYR A 566 3.26 33.66 22.15
CA TYR A 566 4.69 34.00 22.19
C TYR A 566 5.01 35.34 21.51
N SER A 567 4.17 36.35 21.55
CA SER A 567 4.48 37.63 20.89
C SER A 567 5.61 38.37 21.57
N SER A 568 6.54 38.85 20.76
CA SER A 568 7.54 39.82 21.21
C SER A 568 6.92 41.22 21.31
N LEU A 569 7.03 41.86 22.47
CA LEU A 569 6.59 43.27 22.68
C LEU A 569 7.08 44.23 21.59
N SER A 570 8.26 43.97 21.02
CA SER A 570 8.81 44.76 19.91
C SER A 570 8.06 44.58 18.60
N GLN A 571 7.42 43.46 18.39
CA GLN A 571 6.52 43.22 17.22
C GLN A 571 5.19 43.92 17.42
N LEU A 572 4.62 43.84 18.62
CA LEU A 572 3.34 44.46 18.93
C LEU A 572 3.34 45.98 18.67
N ALA A 573 4.43 46.68 19.05
CA ALA A 573 4.59 48.12 18.85
C ALA A 573 4.63 48.55 17.35
N ARG A 574 4.71 47.61 16.41
CA ARG A 574 4.70 47.90 14.96
C ARG A 574 3.29 47.99 14.38
N PHE A 575 2.29 47.42 15.06
CA PHE A 575 0.93 47.39 14.57
C PHE A 575 0.09 48.56 15.14
N PRO A 576 -0.71 49.23 14.33
CA PRO A 576 -1.59 50.29 14.79
C PRO A 576 -2.85 49.68 15.45
N LEU A 577 -2.67 49.21 16.66
CA LEU A 577 -3.72 48.67 17.51
C LEU A 577 -4.36 49.72 18.37
N ASP A 578 -5.62 49.53 18.78
CA ASP A 578 -6.38 50.44 19.62
C ASP A 578 -6.62 49.86 21.03
N ALA A 579 -6.65 48.53 21.16
CA ALA A 579 -6.90 47.89 22.45
C ALA A 579 -6.25 46.49 22.53
N ILE A 580 -6.04 46.05 23.76
CA ILE A 580 -5.67 44.67 24.10
C ILE A 580 -6.77 44.06 24.94
N LYS A 581 -7.21 42.83 24.58
CA LYS A 581 -8.15 42.03 25.36
C LYS A 581 -7.41 41.08 26.26
N LEU A 582 -7.76 41.08 27.55
CA LEU A 582 -7.28 40.12 28.56
C LEU A 582 -8.15 38.87 28.49
N ASP A 583 -7.54 37.75 28.17
CA ASP A 583 -8.25 36.45 28.15
C ASP A 583 -8.83 36.11 29.53
N GLN A 584 -9.98 35.45 29.52
CA GLN A 584 -10.69 35.03 30.73
C GLN A 584 -9.83 34.22 31.73
N SER A 585 -8.80 33.50 31.28
CA SER A 585 -7.91 32.72 32.14
C SER A 585 -7.10 33.59 33.13
N PHE A 586 -6.84 34.84 32.76
CA PHE A 586 -6.18 35.82 33.65
C PHE A 586 -7.15 36.55 34.55
N VAL A 587 -8.41 36.65 34.15
CA VAL A 587 -9.48 37.36 34.87
C VAL A 587 -10.12 36.51 35.95
N ARG A 588 -10.31 35.22 35.66
CA ARG A 588 -10.97 34.29 36.55
C ARG A 588 -10.26 34.17 37.90
N ASP A 589 -11.02 34.43 38.97
CA ASP A 589 -10.51 34.42 40.36
C ASP A 589 -9.27 35.34 40.59
N VAL A 590 -9.06 36.35 39.74
CA VAL A 590 -7.88 37.24 39.81
C VAL A 590 -7.69 37.85 41.19
N HIS A 591 -8.77 38.18 41.89
CA HIS A 591 -8.74 38.72 43.25
C HIS A 591 -8.14 37.74 44.32
N LYS A 592 -8.04 36.44 43.97
CA LYS A 592 -7.49 35.39 44.88
C LYS A 592 -6.09 34.90 44.43
N GLN A 593 -5.71 35.12 43.19
CA GLN A 593 -4.51 34.51 42.61
C GLN A 593 -3.38 35.53 42.41
N PRO A 594 -2.32 35.54 43.21
CA PRO A 594 -1.23 36.51 43.10
C PRO A 594 -0.49 36.50 41.76
N VAL A 595 -0.44 35.33 41.10
CA VAL A 595 0.19 35.21 39.75
C VAL A 595 -0.66 35.93 38.70
N SER A 596 -1.98 35.70 38.67
CA SER A 596 -2.90 36.38 37.77
C SER A 596 -2.92 37.89 38.00
N GLN A 597 -2.88 38.33 39.26
CA GLN A 597 -2.75 39.74 39.65
C GLN A 597 -1.50 40.37 39.03
N SER A 598 -0.34 39.71 39.19
CA SER A 598 0.95 40.21 38.65
C SER A 598 0.92 40.26 37.12
N LEU A 599 0.28 39.30 36.46
CA LEU A 599 0.14 39.27 35.01
C LEU A 599 -0.78 40.39 34.51
N VAL A 600 -1.94 40.61 35.14
CA VAL A 600 -2.84 41.73 34.81
C VAL A 600 -2.11 43.08 34.97
N HIS A 601 -1.39 43.28 36.07
CA HIS A 601 -0.58 44.50 36.29
C HIS A 601 0.44 44.70 35.15
N ALA A 602 1.16 43.66 34.78
CA ALA A 602 2.16 43.72 33.72
C ALA A 602 1.52 44.08 32.37
N ILE A 603 0.38 43.43 32.01
CA ILE A 603 -0.31 43.68 30.75
C ILE A 603 -0.86 45.10 30.69
N VAL A 604 -1.50 45.57 31.76
CA VAL A 604 -1.99 46.95 31.86
C VAL A 604 -0.82 47.97 31.74
N ALA A 605 0.34 47.70 32.36
CA ALA A 605 1.49 48.56 32.23
C ALA A 605 2.03 48.58 30.78
N VAL A 606 2.08 47.45 30.10
CA VAL A 606 2.49 47.37 28.68
C VAL A 606 1.51 48.11 27.79
N ALA A 607 0.19 47.88 27.97
CA ALA A 607 -0.84 48.56 27.21
C ALA A 607 -0.74 50.08 27.34
N LYS A 608 -0.58 50.59 28.57
CA LYS A 608 -0.37 52.03 28.82
C LYS A 608 0.89 52.58 28.17
N ALA A 609 1.98 51.83 28.17
CA ALA A 609 3.25 52.23 27.51
C ALA A 609 3.11 52.31 25.99
N LEU A 610 2.17 51.57 25.40
CA LEU A 610 1.87 51.57 23.95
C LEU A 610 0.65 52.43 23.57
N ASP A 611 0.07 53.18 24.52
CA ASP A 611 -1.15 53.96 24.35
C ASP A 611 -2.38 53.14 23.88
N LEU A 612 -2.49 51.89 24.40
CA LEU A 612 -3.53 50.93 24.09
C LEU A 612 -4.54 50.85 25.25
N ARG A 613 -5.82 50.71 24.95
CA ARG A 613 -6.85 50.41 25.94
C ARG A 613 -6.80 48.95 26.34
N VAL A 614 -7.29 48.68 27.56
CA VAL A 614 -7.35 47.30 28.06
C VAL A 614 -8.81 46.90 28.23
N ILE A 615 -9.18 45.78 27.65
CA ILE A 615 -10.52 45.17 27.72
C ILE A 615 -10.39 43.85 28.47
N ALA A 616 -11.10 43.65 29.57
CA ALA A 616 -11.07 42.35 30.30
C ALA A 616 -12.30 41.51 29.91
N GLU A 617 -12.06 40.24 29.66
CA GLU A 617 -13.07 39.27 29.31
C GLU A 617 -13.40 38.30 30.45
N GLY A 618 -14.60 37.72 30.38
CA GLY A 618 -15.01 36.65 31.28
C GLY A 618 -15.20 37.10 32.73
N VAL A 619 -15.59 38.37 32.96
CA VAL A 619 -15.87 38.87 34.33
C VAL A 619 -17.17 38.27 34.81
N GLU A 620 -17.12 37.48 35.88
CA GLU A 620 -18.24 36.73 36.43
C GLU A 620 -18.64 37.20 37.85
N SER A 621 -17.74 37.85 38.60
CA SER A 621 -18.01 38.32 39.97
C SER A 621 -17.72 39.79 40.18
N GLU A 622 -18.38 40.40 41.19
CA GLU A 622 -18.14 41.79 41.59
C GLU A 622 -16.72 42.02 42.12
N GLU A 623 -16.11 41.01 42.68
CA GLU A 623 -14.73 41.08 43.20
C GLU A 623 -13.72 41.13 42.07
N GLU A 624 -13.96 40.42 40.97
CA GLU A 624 -13.12 40.49 39.74
C GLU A 624 -13.27 41.87 39.12
N ASP A 625 -14.51 42.38 38.96
CA ASP A 625 -14.79 43.69 38.42
C ASP A 625 -14.10 44.80 39.24
N ALA A 626 -14.23 44.78 40.56
CA ALA A 626 -13.62 45.74 41.44
C ALA A 626 -12.06 45.73 41.32
N PHE A 627 -11.47 44.55 41.25
CA PHE A 627 -10.03 44.43 41.06
C PHE A 627 -9.57 45.03 39.69
N LEU A 628 -10.27 44.72 38.60
CA LEU A 628 -9.95 45.21 37.28
C LEU A 628 -10.08 46.73 37.17
N MET A 629 -11.15 47.30 37.73
CA MET A 629 -11.35 48.75 37.80
C MET A 629 -10.21 49.45 38.58
N GLN A 630 -9.88 48.94 39.76
CA GLN A 630 -8.78 49.52 40.57
C GLN A 630 -7.45 49.51 39.88
N ASN A 631 -7.21 48.58 38.95
CA ASN A 631 -5.97 48.43 38.21
C ASN A 631 -5.96 49.10 36.84
N GLY A 632 -7.03 49.85 36.52
CA GLY A 632 -7.08 50.72 35.36
C GLY A 632 -7.36 49.99 34.05
N VAL A 633 -8.19 48.94 34.08
CA VAL A 633 -8.79 48.31 32.92
C VAL A 633 -9.92 49.20 32.40
N ASP A 634 -9.90 49.52 31.12
CA ASP A 634 -10.78 50.51 30.49
C ASP A 634 -12.21 49.99 30.22
N GLN A 635 -12.28 48.73 29.75
CA GLN A 635 -13.55 48.04 29.47
C GLN A 635 -13.58 46.64 30.06
N ARG A 636 -14.76 46.17 30.39
CA ARG A 636 -14.99 44.88 31.01
C ARG A 636 -16.20 44.22 30.38
N GLN A 637 -16.07 42.93 30.10
CA GLN A 637 -17.10 42.10 29.47
C GLN A 637 -17.22 40.80 30.22
N GLY A 638 -18.44 40.33 30.47
CA GLY A 638 -18.66 39.06 31.16
C GLY A 638 -20.10 38.85 31.62
N PHE A 639 -20.34 37.66 32.17
CA PHE A 639 -21.68 37.25 32.62
C PHE A 639 -22.17 37.99 33.85
N LEU A 640 -21.27 38.66 34.53
CA LEU A 640 -21.67 39.61 35.58
C LEU A 640 -22.61 40.70 35.05
N PHE A 641 -22.34 41.21 33.88
CA PHE A 641 -23.11 42.33 33.30
C PHE A 641 -24.25 41.82 32.44
N ALA A 642 -23.95 40.99 31.46
CA ALA A 642 -24.94 40.37 30.61
C ALA A 642 -24.37 39.14 29.87
N ARG A 643 -25.22 38.16 29.62
CA ARG A 643 -24.89 37.05 28.68
C ARG A 643 -25.07 37.54 27.25
N PRO A 644 -24.39 36.89 26.26
CA PRO A 644 -24.65 37.13 24.85
C PRO A 644 -26.15 36.94 24.54
N MET A 645 -26.75 37.90 23.86
CA MET A 645 -28.18 37.96 23.59
C MET A 645 -28.47 38.39 22.15
N THR A 646 -29.64 38.09 21.62
CA THR A 646 -30.06 38.49 20.30
C THR A 646 -30.18 40.02 20.19
N ALA A 647 -30.21 40.56 18.95
CA ALA A 647 -30.36 42.00 18.72
C ALA A 647 -31.60 42.57 19.43
N THR A 648 -32.75 41.89 19.33
CA THR A 648 -33.99 42.31 19.97
C THR A 648 -33.92 42.30 21.50
N GLU A 649 -33.29 41.27 22.07
CA GLU A 649 -33.08 41.21 23.52
C GLU A 649 -32.11 42.29 24.00
N LEU A 650 -31.09 42.61 23.20
CA LEU A 650 -30.15 43.68 23.49
C LEU A 650 -30.84 45.06 23.50
N GLU A 651 -31.71 45.34 22.52
CA GLU A 651 -32.47 46.60 22.46
C GLU A 651 -33.28 46.77 23.75
N HIS A 652 -34.01 45.75 24.18
CA HIS A 652 -34.78 45.77 25.42
C HIS A 652 -33.90 45.89 26.68
N TRP A 653 -32.75 45.20 26.68
CA TRP A 653 -31.78 45.28 27.78
C TRP A 653 -31.17 46.67 27.85
N TYR A 654 -30.73 47.25 26.73
CA TYR A 654 -30.11 48.57 26.65
C TYR A 654 -31.07 49.70 27.12
N GLN A 655 -32.32 49.67 26.67
CA GLN A 655 -33.32 50.61 27.10
C GLN A 655 -33.57 50.57 28.62
N ARG A 656 -33.70 49.37 29.21
CA ARG A 656 -33.86 49.21 30.65
C ARG A 656 -32.61 49.66 31.42
N TYR A 657 -31.44 49.37 30.89
CA TYR A 657 -30.17 49.73 31.52
C TYR A 657 -29.99 51.26 31.55
N GLN A 658 -30.30 51.95 30.44
CA GLN A 658 -30.26 53.42 30.36
C GLN A 658 -31.30 54.06 31.28
N ALA A 659 -32.53 53.52 31.34
CA ALA A 659 -33.56 54.00 32.23
C ALA A 659 -33.19 53.84 33.72
N GLY A 660 -32.56 52.73 34.10
CA GLY A 660 -32.07 52.47 35.46
C GLY A 660 -30.94 53.44 35.89
N LYS A 661 -30.14 53.93 34.97
CA LYS A 661 -29.10 54.96 35.22
C LYS A 661 -29.65 56.36 35.41
N GLN A 662 -30.83 56.64 34.86
CA GLN A 662 -31.50 57.96 34.95
C GLN A 662 -32.32 58.12 36.24
N THR A 663 -32.42 57.06 37.03
CA THR A 663 -33.09 57.10 38.34
C THR A 663 -32.01 57.29 39.41
N PRO A 664 -31.94 58.46 40.13
CA PRO A 664 -30.93 58.78 41.12
C PRO A 664 -31.02 57.88 42.33
#